data_764df2ee78e9318ccd9a58725fa82f85
#
_entry.id   764df2ee78e9318ccd9a58725fa82f85
#
_cell.length_a   1.000
_cell.length_b   1.000
_cell.length_c   1.000
_cell.angle_alpha   90.00
_cell.angle_beta   90.00
_cell.angle_gamma   90.00
#
_symmetry.space_group_name_H-M   'P 1'
#
loop_
_entity.id
_entity.type
_entity.pdbx_description
1 polymer ?
#
loop_
_entity_poly.entity_id
_entity_poly.type
_entity_poly.pdbx_seq_one_letter_code
_entity_poly.pdbx_strand_id
1 'polypeptide(L)'
;MTDFYEKITQAASDGAVLVKNEGETLPLLAMERVAVFGRCQIDYYKSGTGSGGSVHVPFSINLIDGFAKMKENGENVPEIDAEVLKTYRDWIAENPFDGGNGEWASEPWFQKEMPLTDDFVRAAAARSSKALFVVGRTAGEDQDNSTEKGSYYLTDEELHCLSLLTAHFERVAVVLNVPNIIDLSWAENPEFKNKITAVIFTWQGGMTCGLGAARVLSGAVNPSGRLSDTVAKSLEDYPSTRNFGSETDEIYQEDIFVGYRYFSTFEGAQKSVLYPFGYGLSYTTFEQNAAFSEKDGIFTVTADVKNTGKTKGRDVVQIYAECPQGALGKAKRVLCAFQKTPEIEPNESVSLSISFSQNEIASFDDSGKSGFAHSYVLEAGDYHFFAGKNAADAPEIFGKNGELFRVEKTIALKQYSECLASEKPFSRFAAGKKCADGFFELSEEVSPASKISIAEKMRAARPAEIAFTGDKGIKFADIVSDKSRIKPFVAQLTDSELAALVRGEGMMSRKVATGIASAFGGLSVRLHDHFGIPAAGCSDGPSGIRRDNGLEASLVPIGTLLACTWDTALVEDIYEGVGEEMAERNIDVLLGPGCNIHRNVLNGRNFEYFSEDPLLSGKMAAAVLRGLRRKGAEGTIKHFALNNQETHRRTENSVASARAIREIYLRPFEIAVKEGGAKSIMTSYNAVNGHWSASNFELCTKILREEWGFSGMVMTDWWASMNDCENGGKPSVRNLSQMVKARNDIYMVVSNDTAETGGFGDDLESTLKEDSTFRAYLQQCVCDILGFTAETLAAKNPLRPLKNEIRIKNPLKTIPANAKIYTIGEKIVIDQNSSAPVYFSVQSAGNYNVSGFFCKDGGDSVSQSITNVLINAQSCGSFECRSTGGKFMQSNAAQLWLDEGVYSLALEHTKAGITVRDMVVLSDGASPVTAGFLS
;
A
#
# COMPACT_ATOMS: atom_id res chain seq x y z
N MET A 1 1.15 12.39 -20.70
CA MET A 1 0.07 11.42 -20.44
C MET A 1 0.23 10.11 -21.21
N THR A 2 0.46 10.11 -22.53
CA THR A 2 0.67 8.87 -23.32
C THR A 2 1.85 8.02 -22.85
N ASP A 3 2.98 8.62 -22.50
CA ASP A 3 4.16 7.92 -21.98
C ASP A 3 3.92 7.31 -20.59
N PHE A 4 3.23 8.01 -19.71
CA PHE A 4 2.88 7.51 -18.36
C PHE A 4 1.97 6.28 -18.43
N TYR A 5 0.93 6.30 -19.29
CA TYR A 5 0.04 5.14 -19.45
C TYR A 5 0.76 3.94 -20.09
N GLU A 6 1.74 4.18 -20.95
CA GLU A 6 2.58 3.09 -21.49
C GLU A 6 3.46 2.47 -20.40
N LYS A 7 4.02 3.25 -19.48
CA LYS A 7 4.76 2.73 -18.31
C LYS A 7 3.87 1.89 -17.37
N ILE A 8 2.62 2.31 -17.15
CA ILE A 8 1.63 1.51 -16.39
C ILE A 8 1.37 0.18 -17.12
N THR A 9 1.18 0.22 -18.44
CA THR A 9 0.96 -0.97 -19.28
C THR A 9 2.17 -1.88 -19.28
N GLN A 10 3.38 -1.32 -19.37
CA GLN A 10 4.63 -2.05 -19.28
C GLN A 10 4.75 -2.77 -17.94
N ALA A 11 4.47 -2.09 -16.82
CA ALA A 11 4.51 -2.74 -15.51
C ALA A 11 3.48 -3.86 -15.39
N ALA A 12 2.26 -3.66 -15.90
CA ALA A 12 1.25 -4.71 -15.95
C ALA A 12 1.69 -5.94 -16.76
N SER A 13 2.50 -5.74 -17.80
CA SER A 13 3.10 -6.83 -18.57
C SER A 13 4.30 -7.45 -17.86
N ASP A 14 5.26 -6.62 -17.40
CA ASP A 14 6.53 -7.07 -16.82
C ASP A 14 6.36 -7.71 -15.43
N GLY A 15 5.27 -7.42 -14.73
CA GLY A 15 4.91 -8.02 -13.45
C GLY A 15 4.01 -9.26 -13.57
N ALA A 16 3.50 -9.58 -14.76
CA ALA A 16 2.78 -10.82 -14.97
C ALA A 16 3.71 -12.03 -14.82
N VAL A 17 3.29 -13.03 -14.03
CA VAL A 17 4.13 -14.18 -13.69
C VAL A 17 3.56 -15.46 -14.28
N LEU A 18 4.24 -16.01 -15.25
CA LEU A 18 3.91 -17.31 -15.84
C LEU A 18 4.48 -18.42 -14.96
N VAL A 19 3.62 -19.19 -14.29
CA VAL A 19 4.06 -20.24 -13.35
C VAL A 19 4.00 -21.65 -13.96
N LYS A 20 3.17 -21.84 -14.99
CA LYS A 20 3.07 -23.11 -15.72
C LYS A 20 2.87 -22.82 -17.21
N ASN A 21 3.56 -23.56 -18.10
CA ASN A 21 3.35 -23.48 -19.55
C ASN A 21 3.84 -24.77 -20.22
N GLU A 22 2.97 -25.74 -20.34
CA GLU A 22 3.24 -27.04 -20.96
C GLU A 22 2.75 -27.06 -22.40
N GLY A 23 3.52 -27.74 -23.27
CA GLY A 23 3.17 -27.90 -24.67
C GLY A 23 3.05 -26.60 -25.48
N GLU A 24 3.74 -25.56 -25.09
CA GLU A 24 3.69 -24.24 -25.72
C GLU A 24 2.24 -23.70 -25.83
N THR A 25 1.47 -23.82 -24.74
CA THR A 25 0.09 -23.31 -24.67
C THR A 25 0.05 -21.79 -24.85
N LEU A 26 0.97 -21.09 -24.20
CA LEU A 26 1.23 -19.68 -24.39
C LEU A 26 2.60 -19.49 -25.04
N PRO A 27 2.81 -18.45 -25.87
CA PRO A 27 1.82 -17.43 -26.22
C PRO A 27 0.72 -17.93 -27.16
N LEU A 28 -0.39 -17.18 -27.18
CA LEU A 28 -1.48 -17.39 -28.13
C LEU A 28 -1.05 -16.88 -29.52
N LEU A 29 -1.24 -17.69 -30.54
CA LEU A 29 -0.81 -17.33 -31.89
C LEU A 29 -1.91 -16.57 -32.66
N ALA A 30 -1.52 -15.65 -33.53
CA ALA A 30 -2.44 -14.84 -34.33
C ALA A 30 -3.38 -15.67 -35.24
N MET A 31 -3.01 -16.88 -35.57
CA MET A 31 -3.82 -17.80 -36.42
C MET A 31 -4.77 -18.68 -35.59
N GLU A 32 -4.74 -18.58 -34.25
CA GLU A 32 -5.58 -19.40 -33.39
C GLU A 32 -6.90 -18.70 -33.06
N ARG A 33 -7.98 -19.47 -33.00
CA ARG A 33 -9.20 -19.07 -32.36
C ARG A 33 -9.20 -19.59 -30.93
N VAL A 34 -9.46 -18.68 -29.99
CA VAL A 34 -9.41 -18.95 -28.56
C VAL A 34 -10.76 -18.64 -27.93
N ALA A 35 -11.29 -19.57 -27.12
CA ALA A 35 -12.48 -19.35 -26.32
C ALA A 35 -12.07 -18.80 -24.93
N VAL A 36 -12.55 -17.61 -24.58
CA VAL A 36 -12.26 -16.98 -23.27
C VAL A 36 -13.48 -17.13 -22.36
N PHE A 37 -13.30 -17.83 -21.26
CA PHE A 37 -14.28 -18.08 -20.22
C PHE A 37 -13.93 -17.33 -18.93
N GLY A 38 -14.90 -17.26 -18.02
CA GLY A 38 -14.79 -16.50 -16.79
C GLY A 38 -15.28 -15.05 -16.96
N ARG A 39 -16.23 -14.64 -16.09
CA ARG A 39 -16.81 -13.28 -16.17
C ARG A 39 -15.73 -12.19 -16.06
N CYS A 40 -14.65 -12.46 -15.33
CA CYS A 40 -13.57 -11.50 -15.13
C CYS A 40 -12.76 -11.22 -16.40
N GLN A 41 -13.02 -11.86 -17.55
CA GLN A 41 -12.52 -11.39 -18.85
C GLN A 41 -13.05 -9.98 -19.19
N ILE A 42 -14.25 -9.62 -18.66
CA ILE A 42 -14.95 -8.34 -18.86
C ILE A 42 -14.92 -7.53 -17.56
N ASP A 43 -15.39 -8.12 -16.45
CA ASP A 43 -15.35 -7.52 -15.11
C ASP A 43 -13.95 -7.70 -14.50
N TYR A 44 -12.95 -7.16 -15.18
CA TYR A 44 -11.53 -7.34 -14.86
C TYR A 44 -11.11 -6.44 -13.71
N TYR A 45 -10.63 -7.02 -12.62
CA TYR A 45 -10.20 -6.25 -11.47
C TYR A 45 -8.91 -5.45 -11.78
N LYS A 46 -8.97 -4.15 -11.54
CA LYS A 46 -7.87 -3.22 -11.79
C LYS A 46 -7.02 -2.93 -10.56
N SER A 47 -7.62 -3.07 -9.36
CA SER A 47 -6.97 -2.83 -8.05
C SER A 47 -7.80 -3.47 -6.94
N GLY A 48 -7.26 -3.51 -5.71
CA GLY A 48 -8.02 -3.82 -4.50
C GLY A 48 -8.91 -2.67 -4.05
N THR A 49 -9.60 -2.88 -2.92
CA THR A 49 -10.55 -1.93 -2.32
C THR A 49 -9.91 -1.15 -1.16
N GLY A 50 -10.61 -0.16 -0.64
CA GLY A 50 -10.14 0.65 0.48
C GLY A 50 -9.22 1.82 0.08
N SER A 51 -8.49 2.34 1.05
CA SER A 51 -7.60 3.51 0.87
C SER A 51 -6.46 3.24 -0.10
N GLY A 52 -6.03 1.97 -0.21
CA GLY A 52 -4.91 1.54 -1.06
C GLY A 52 -5.23 1.43 -2.54
N GLY A 53 -6.50 1.24 -2.93
CA GLY A 53 -6.84 0.83 -4.29
C GLY A 53 -8.06 1.47 -4.94
N SER A 54 -8.98 2.08 -4.18
CA SER A 54 -10.24 2.63 -4.72
C SER A 54 -10.04 3.98 -5.42
N VAL A 55 -9.27 4.02 -6.50
CA VAL A 55 -9.05 5.22 -7.33
C VAL A 55 -10.12 5.32 -8.41
N HIS A 56 -10.74 6.49 -8.54
CA HIS A 56 -11.62 6.79 -9.65
C HIS A 56 -10.79 7.08 -10.90
N VAL A 57 -11.01 6.31 -11.95
CA VAL A 57 -10.22 6.40 -13.19
C VAL A 57 -11.05 6.92 -14.36
N PRO A 58 -10.46 7.69 -15.29
CA PRO A 58 -11.15 8.16 -16.48
C PRO A 58 -11.54 7.03 -17.44
N PHE A 59 -10.83 5.92 -17.40
CA PHE A 59 -11.11 4.70 -18.16
C PHE A 59 -10.40 3.51 -17.52
N SER A 60 -10.86 2.31 -17.86
CA SER A 60 -10.12 1.07 -17.60
C SER A 60 -10.19 0.16 -18.82
N ILE A 61 -9.17 -0.67 -19.01
CA ILE A 61 -9.09 -1.61 -20.12
C ILE A 61 -9.14 -3.02 -19.54
N ASN A 62 -10.22 -3.77 -19.80
CA ASN A 62 -10.32 -5.18 -19.45
C ASN A 62 -9.57 -6.08 -20.44
N LEU A 63 -9.53 -7.39 -20.22
CA LEU A 63 -8.73 -8.29 -21.04
C LEU A 63 -9.21 -8.32 -22.51
N ILE A 64 -10.53 -8.37 -22.73
CA ILE A 64 -11.10 -8.40 -24.08
C ILE A 64 -10.85 -7.11 -24.84
N ASP A 65 -11.03 -5.96 -24.14
CA ASP A 65 -10.72 -4.64 -24.72
C ASP A 65 -9.21 -4.48 -24.98
N GLY A 66 -8.37 -5.13 -24.19
CA GLY A 66 -6.91 -5.22 -24.41
C GLY A 66 -6.59 -5.86 -25.76
N PHE A 67 -7.14 -7.05 -26.03
CA PHE A 67 -6.97 -7.70 -27.33
C PHE A 67 -7.55 -6.87 -28.48
N ALA A 68 -8.71 -6.25 -28.28
CA ALA A 68 -9.33 -5.39 -29.30
C ALA A 68 -8.44 -4.18 -29.63
N LYS A 69 -7.86 -3.54 -28.62
CA LYS A 69 -6.97 -2.39 -28.78
C LYS A 69 -5.66 -2.77 -29.47
N MET A 70 -5.08 -3.92 -29.16
CA MET A 70 -3.90 -4.44 -29.88
C MET A 70 -4.21 -4.67 -31.35
N LYS A 71 -5.39 -5.24 -31.66
CA LYS A 71 -5.85 -5.47 -33.04
C LYS A 71 -6.04 -4.15 -33.80
N GLU A 72 -6.62 -3.13 -33.16
CA GLU A 72 -6.76 -1.78 -33.73
C GLU A 72 -5.40 -1.16 -34.05
N ASN A 73 -4.40 -1.42 -33.23
CA ASN A 73 -3.00 -0.98 -33.45
C ASN A 73 -2.27 -1.78 -34.53
N GLY A 74 -2.90 -2.80 -35.13
CA GLY A 74 -2.29 -3.66 -36.13
C GLY A 74 -1.34 -4.72 -35.57
N GLU A 75 -1.41 -5.00 -34.24
CA GLU A 75 -0.62 -6.03 -33.60
C GLU A 75 -1.22 -7.42 -33.86
N ASN A 76 -0.37 -8.44 -33.83
CA ASN A 76 -0.80 -9.84 -34.00
C ASN A 76 -1.48 -10.32 -32.71
N VAL A 77 -2.77 -10.65 -32.80
CA VAL A 77 -3.56 -11.20 -31.69
C VAL A 77 -4.38 -12.41 -32.13
N PRO A 78 -4.71 -13.35 -31.24
CA PRO A 78 -5.60 -14.45 -31.57
C PRO A 78 -7.02 -13.96 -31.91
N GLU A 79 -7.77 -14.79 -32.63
CA GLU A 79 -9.21 -14.56 -32.82
C GLU A 79 -9.97 -15.01 -31.55
N ILE A 80 -10.69 -14.10 -30.92
CA ILE A 80 -11.53 -14.44 -29.77
C ILE A 80 -12.87 -15.02 -30.26
N ASP A 81 -13.31 -16.15 -29.68
CA ASP A 81 -14.62 -16.78 -30.02
C ASP A 81 -15.77 -15.82 -29.69
N ALA A 82 -16.37 -15.26 -30.73
CA ALA A 82 -17.40 -14.23 -30.62
C ALA A 82 -18.69 -14.74 -29.99
N GLU A 83 -19.00 -16.05 -30.10
CA GLU A 83 -20.21 -16.63 -29.50
C GLU A 83 -20.03 -16.78 -28.00
N VAL A 84 -18.87 -17.26 -27.55
CA VAL A 84 -18.56 -17.33 -26.12
C VAL A 84 -18.62 -15.94 -25.49
N LEU A 85 -17.93 -14.98 -26.12
CA LEU A 85 -17.91 -13.59 -25.63
C LEU A 85 -19.30 -12.98 -25.58
N LYS A 86 -20.13 -13.19 -26.62
CA LYS A 86 -21.52 -12.69 -26.64
C LYS A 86 -22.33 -13.28 -25.48
N THR A 87 -22.22 -14.59 -25.24
CA THR A 87 -22.95 -15.26 -24.17
C THR A 87 -22.58 -14.69 -22.79
N TYR A 88 -21.30 -14.45 -22.54
CA TYR A 88 -20.85 -13.80 -21.30
C TYR A 88 -21.38 -12.37 -21.18
N ARG A 89 -21.37 -11.56 -22.25
CA ARG A 89 -21.92 -10.20 -22.23
C ARG A 89 -23.42 -10.18 -21.94
N ASP A 90 -24.18 -11.07 -22.57
CA ASP A 90 -25.62 -11.18 -22.34
C ASP A 90 -25.89 -11.59 -20.89
N TRP A 91 -25.14 -12.56 -20.36
CA TRP A 91 -25.32 -13.03 -18.99
C TRP A 91 -24.90 -11.98 -17.95
N ILE A 92 -23.79 -11.26 -18.14
CA ILE A 92 -23.35 -10.18 -17.25
C ILE A 92 -24.37 -9.03 -17.22
N ALA A 93 -25.02 -8.72 -18.33
CA ALA A 93 -26.08 -7.70 -18.37
C ALA A 93 -27.27 -8.06 -17.46
N GLU A 94 -27.54 -9.36 -17.27
CA GLU A 94 -28.57 -9.88 -16.35
C GLU A 94 -28.04 -10.10 -14.92
N ASN A 95 -26.72 -10.20 -14.75
CA ASN A 95 -26.03 -10.42 -13.48
C ASN A 95 -24.94 -9.35 -13.31
N PRO A 96 -25.31 -8.09 -13.03
CA PRO A 96 -24.34 -6.98 -12.95
C PRO A 96 -23.31 -7.21 -11.85
N PHE A 97 -22.21 -6.48 -11.94
CA PHE A 97 -21.15 -6.49 -10.94
C PHE A 97 -21.71 -6.10 -9.56
N ASP A 98 -21.39 -6.88 -8.55
CA ASP A 98 -21.77 -6.61 -7.18
C ASP A 98 -20.68 -5.73 -6.52
N GLY A 99 -20.96 -4.45 -6.34
CA GLY A 99 -20.10 -3.48 -5.66
C GLY A 99 -20.30 -3.44 -4.14
N GLY A 100 -21.03 -4.41 -3.57
CA GLY A 100 -21.40 -4.43 -2.16
C GLY A 100 -22.56 -3.51 -1.81
N ASN A 101 -22.77 -3.27 -0.52
CA ASN A 101 -23.88 -2.48 -0.02
C ASN A 101 -23.57 -0.98 0.12
N GLY A 102 -22.42 -0.52 -0.38
CA GLY A 102 -21.95 0.86 -0.26
C GLY A 102 -21.24 1.19 1.06
N GLU A 103 -21.06 0.21 1.95
CA GLU A 103 -20.20 0.36 3.12
C GLU A 103 -18.73 0.11 2.76
N TRP A 104 -17.83 0.59 3.60
CA TRP A 104 -16.41 0.36 3.45
C TRP A 104 -16.09 -1.14 3.54
N ALA A 105 -15.27 -1.66 2.61
CA ALA A 105 -14.91 -3.08 2.52
C ALA A 105 -16.09 -4.05 2.33
N SER A 106 -17.21 -3.60 1.76
CA SER A 106 -18.40 -4.43 1.56
C SER A 106 -18.44 -5.16 0.22
N GLU A 107 -17.50 -4.88 -0.68
CA GLU A 107 -17.38 -5.59 -1.95
C GLU A 107 -17.00 -7.07 -1.69
N PRO A 108 -17.73 -8.05 -2.27
CA PRO A 108 -17.41 -9.46 -2.08
C PRO A 108 -16.06 -9.80 -2.72
N TRP A 109 -15.33 -10.77 -2.15
CA TRP A 109 -14.01 -11.19 -2.67
C TRP A 109 -14.04 -11.67 -4.13
N PHE A 110 -15.18 -12.14 -4.60
CA PHE A 110 -15.39 -12.63 -5.97
C PHE A 110 -16.76 -12.21 -6.50
N GLN A 111 -16.90 -12.26 -7.81
CA GLN A 111 -18.19 -12.07 -8.48
C GLN A 111 -18.77 -13.41 -8.88
N LYS A 112 -20.10 -13.54 -8.80
CA LYS A 112 -20.81 -14.75 -9.24
C LYS A 112 -20.41 -15.14 -10.66
N GLU A 113 -19.93 -16.37 -10.86
CA GLU A 113 -19.52 -16.88 -12.17
C GLU A 113 -20.74 -17.40 -12.96
N MET A 114 -20.64 -17.37 -14.28
CA MET A 114 -21.65 -17.91 -15.19
C MET A 114 -21.61 -19.44 -15.17
N PRO A 115 -22.73 -20.13 -14.84
CA PRO A 115 -22.76 -21.57 -14.91
C PRO A 115 -22.64 -22.06 -16.36
N LEU A 116 -21.66 -22.92 -16.61
CA LEU A 116 -21.42 -23.51 -17.93
C LEU A 116 -22.20 -24.83 -18.08
N THR A 117 -22.57 -25.14 -19.32
CA THR A 117 -23.14 -26.44 -19.68
C THR A 117 -22.22 -27.24 -20.59
N ASP A 118 -22.28 -28.56 -20.53
CA ASP A 118 -21.49 -29.46 -21.36
C ASP A 118 -21.64 -29.12 -22.86
N ASP A 119 -22.89 -28.94 -23.32
CA ASP A 119 -23.18 -28.60 -24.73
C ASP A 119 -22.54 -27.28 -25.16
N PHE A 120 -22.55 -26.26 -24.29
CA PHE A 120 -21.95 -24.97 -24.59
C PHE A 120 -20.42 -25.07 -24.72
N VAL A 121 -19.78 -25.75 -23.77
CA VAL A 121 -18.30 -25.92 -23.78
C VAL A 121 -17.89 -26.80 -24.97
N ARG A 122 -18.61 -27.88 -25.25
CA ARG A 122 -18.36 -28.75 -26.41
C ARG A 122 -18.49 -27.99 -27.74
N ALA A 123 -19.50 -27.13 -27.88
CA ALA A 123 -19.65 -26.28 -29.06
C ALA A 123 -18.52 -25.27 -29.20
N ALA A 124 -18.05 -24.66 -28.11
CA ALA A 124 -16.89 -23.79 -28.13
C ALA A 124 -15.59 -24.51 -28.52
N ALA A 125 -15.35 -25.70 -27.97
CA ALA A 125 -14.19 -26.53 -28.31
C ALA A 125 -14.18 -27.00 -29.78
N ALA A 126 -15.35 -27.15 -30.42
CA ALA A 126 -15.43 -27.45 -31.85
C ALA A 126 -14.97 -26.24 -32.73
N ARG A 127 -14.95 -25.02 -32.22
CA ARG A 127 -14.61 -23.81 -32.95
C ARG A 127 -13.21 -23.25 -32.57
N SER A 128 -12.76 -23.53 -31.35
CA SER A 128 -11.57 -22.94 -30.75
C SER A 128 -10.55 -24.00 -30.35
N SER A 129 -9.26 -23.72 -30.57
CA SER A 129 -8.18 -24.68 -30.29
C SER A 129 -7.73 -24.70 -28.85
N LYS A 130 -7.97 -23.60 -28.11
CA LYS A 130 -7.57 -23.41 -26.71
C LYS A 130 -8.69 -22.73 -25.93
N ALA A 131 -8.74 -22.99 -24.63
CA ALA A 131 -9.56 -22.25 -23.69
C ALA A 131 -8.68 -21.39 -22.76
N LEU A 132 -9.09 -20.14 -22.53
CA LEU A 132 -8.63 -19.33 -21.41
C LEU A 132 -9.74 -19.30 -20.36
N PHE A 133 -9.39 -19.47 -19.11
CA PHE A 133 -10.31 -19.29 -17.98
C PHE A 133 -9.77 -18.18 -17.06
N VAL A 134 -10.53 -17.09 -16.93
CA VAL A 134 -10.12 -15.91 -16.16
C VAL A 134 -10.76 -15.96 -14.77
N VAL A 135 -9.95 -16.16 -13.76
CA VAL A 135 -10.35 -16.15 -12.35
C VAL A 135 -10.03 -14.77 -11.75
N GLY A 136 -11.02 -14.14 -11.15
CA GLY A 136 -10.85 -12.82 -10.51
C GLY A 136 -11.14 -12.85 -9.03
N ARG A 137 -10.39 -12.09 -8.27
CA ARG A 137 -10.56 -11.82 -6.83
C ARG A 137 -10.32 -10.36 -6.52
N THR A 138 -10.96 -9.87 -5.46
CA THR A 138 -10.57 -8.60 -4.83
C THR A 138 -10.03 -8.85 -3.41
N ALA A 139 -9.41 -7.87 -2.83
CA ALA A 139 -9.01 -7.80 -1.43
C ALA A 139 -8.93 -6.34 -1.03
N GLY A 140 -8.91 -6.05 0.25
CA GLY A 140 -8.90 -4.66 0.68
C GLY A 140 -8.75 -4.45 2.17
N GLU A 141 -8.83 -3.20 2.52
CA GLU A 141 -8.73 -2.69 3.87
C GLU A 141 -9.94 -3.10 4.72
N ASP A 142 -9.72 -3.36 6.02
CA ASP A 142 -10.70 -3.80 7.02
C ASP A 142 -11.27 -5.21 6.79
N GLN A 143 -10.77 -5.96 5.83
CA GLN A 143 -11.25 -7.31 5.52
C GLN A 143 -10.10 -8.20 5.07
N ASP A 144 -9.77 -9.21 5.87
CA ASP A 144 -8.85 -10.27 5.46
C ASP A 144 -9.53 -11.24 4.49
N ASN A 145 -8.74 -11.89 3.63
CA ASN A 145 -9.19 -13.06 2.91
C ASN A 145 -9.52 -14.20 3.91
N SER A 146 -10.34 -15.13 3.50
CA SER A 146 -10.78 -16.24 4.34
C SER A 146 -10.58 -17.58 3.66
N THR A 147 -10.78 -18.64 4.44
CA THR A 147 -10.84 -20.02 3.94
C THR A 147 -12.16 -20.35 3.22
N GLU A 148 -13.03 -19.38 3.05
CA GLU A 148 -14.28 -19.57 2.31
C GLU A 148 -14.01 -19.69 0.81
N LYS A 149 -14.86 -20.46 0.13
CA LYS A 149 -14.84 -20.59 -1.32
C LYS A 149 -15.14 -19.23 -1.97
N GLY A 150 -14.30 -18.84 -2.94
CA GLY A 150 -14.40 -17.55 -3.58
C GLY A 150 -13.51 -16.48 -2.96
N SER A 151 -12.86 -16.75 -1.81
CA SER A 151 -11.77 -15.96 -1.26
C SER A 151 -10.41 -16.61 -1.59
N TYR A 152 -9.82 -17.35 -0.65
CA TYR A 152 -8.58 -18.08 -0.91
C TYR A 152 -8.79 -19.28 -1.86
N TYR A 153 -9.85 -20.05 -1.68
CA TYR A 153 -10.17 -21.19 -2.54
C TYR A 153 -11.07 -20.82 -3.71
N LEU A 154 -11.04 -21.61 -4.79
CA LEU A 154 -12.00 -21.50 -5.88
C LEU A 154 -13.43 -21.81 -5.41
N THR A 155 -14.42 -21.19 -6.04
CA THR A 155 -15.83 -21.53 -5.85
C THR A 155 -16.16 -22.89 -6.48
N ASP A 156 -17.27 -23.50 -6.06
CA ASP A 156 -17.76 -24.74 -6.68
C ASP A 156 -18.04 -24.56 -8.17
N GLU A 157 -18.55 -23.37 -8.56
CA GLU A 157 -18.82 -23.06 -9.96
C GLU A 157 -17.55 -22.93 -10.78
N GLU A 158 -16.51 -22.28 -10.25
CA GLU A 158 -15.20 -22.18 -10.94
C GLU A 158 -14.56 -23.57 -11.12
N LEU A 159 -14.64 -24.44 -10.11
CA LEU A 159 -14.17 -25.83 -10.21
C LEU A 159 -14.99 -26.63 -11.24
N HIS A 160 -16.32 -26.43 -11.28
CA HIS A 160 -17.17 -27.03 -12.29
C HIS A 160 -16.81 -26.53 -13.70
N CYS A 161 -16.58 -25.24 -13.87
CA CYS A 161 -16.09 -24.68 -15.14
C CYS A 161 -14.79 -25.35 -15.58
N LEU A 162 -13.78 -25.47 -14.69
CA LEU A 162 -12.52 -26.14 -15.00
C LEU A 162 -12.73 -27.61 -15.39
N SER A 163 -13.61 -28.31 -14.71
CA SER A 163 -13.96 -29.72 -15.06
C SER A 163 -14.50 -29.83 -16.48
N LEU A 164 -15.45 -28.96 -16.86
CA LEU A 164 -16.00 -28.94 -18.21
C LEU A 164 -14.98 -28.54 -19.28
N LEU A 165 -14.17 -27.50 -18.98
CA LEU A 165 -13.14 -27.02 -19.90
C LEU A 165 -12.10 -28.11 -20.17
N THR A 166 -11.60 -28.77 -19.14
CA THR A 166 -10.60 -29.84 -19.24
C THR A 166 -11.17 -31.12 -19.86
N ALA A 167 -12.50 -31.32 -19.79
CA ALA A 167 -13.16 -32.44 -20.50
C ALA A 167 -13.13 -32.25 -22.03
N HIS A 168 -13.28 -31.03 -22.54
CA HIS A 168 -13.47 -30.75 -23.96
C HIS A 168 -12.27 -30.11 -24.66
N PHE A 169 -11.41 -29.38 -23.97
CA PHE A 169 -10.21 -28.78 -24.54
C PHE A 169 -8.95 -29.57 -24.18
N GLU A 170 -8.03 -29.69 -25.12
CA GLU A 170 -6.71 -30.28 -24.89
C GLU A 170 -5.74 -29.34 -24.18
N ARG A 171 -5.97 -28.01 -24.27
CA ARG A 171 -5.15 -26.97 -23.71
C ARG A 171 -6.02 -25.91 -23.04
N VAL A 172 -5.91 -25.82 -21.73
CA VAL A 172 -6.58 -24.83 -20.92
C VAL A 172 -5.53 -23.99 -20.24
N ALA A 173 -5.59 -22.66 -20.44
CA ALA A 173 -4.79 -21.69 -19.73
C ALA A 173 -5.64 -20.97 -18.68
N VAL A 174 -5.16 -20.91 -17.44
CA VAL A 174 -5.84 -20.17 -16.37
C VAL A 174 -5.13 -18.84 -16.15
N VAL A 175 -5.89 -17.76 -16.23
CA VAL A 175 -5.44 -16.38 -16.03
C VAL A 175 -5.93 -15.90 -14.67
N LEU A 176 -5.01 -15.58 -13.79
CA LEU A 176 -5.28 -15.17 -12.41
C LEU A 176 -5.21 -13.64 -12.28
N ASN A 177 -6.38 -13.00 -12.32
CA ASN A 177 -6.55 -11.58 -12.06
C ASN A 177 -6.89 -11.38 -10.57
N VAL A 178 -5.90 -11.57 -9.72
CA VAL A 178 -6.04 -11.66 -8.26
C VAL A 178 -5.12 -10.66 -7.56
N PRO A 179 -5.47 -10.19 -6.36
CA PRO A 179 -4.66 -9.23 -5.60
C PRO A 179 -3.55 -9.89 -4.78
N ASN A 180 -3.79 -11.13 -4.33
CA ASN A 180 -2.93 -11.91 -3.44
C ASN A 180 -2.73 -13.31 -4.01
N ILE A 181 -1.82 -14.09 -3.40
CA ILE A 181 -1.75 -15.53 -3.64
C ILE A 181 -3.07 -16.17 -3.22
N ILE A 182 -3.59 -17.06 -4.06
CA ILE A 182 -4.74 -17.91 -3.80
C ILE A 182 -4.33 -19.39 -3.86
N ASP A 183 -5.18 -20.30 -3.40
CA ASP A 183 -4.94 -21.72 -3.55
C ASP A 183 -4.72 -22.11 -5.01
N LEU A 184 -3.67 -22.84 -5.29
CA LEU A 184 -3.37 -23.42 -6.60
C LEU A 184 -3.31 -24.95 -6.55
N SER A 185 -3.78 -25.60 -5.50
CA SER A 185 -3.79 -27.06 -5.37
C SER A 185 -4.60 -27.74 -6.48
N TRP A 186 -5.60 -27.06 -7.01
CA TRP A 186 -6.40 -27.51 -8.17
C TRP A 186 -5.55 -27.69 -9.44
N ALA A 187 -4.47 -26.90 -9.63
CA ALA A 187 -3.60 -27.03 -10.79
C ALA A 187 -2.79 -28.35 -10.80
N GLU A 188 -2.64 -28.97 -9.63
CA GLU A 188 -1.98 -30.26 -9.45
C GLU A 188 -3.01 -31.41 -9.24
N ASN A 189 -4.32 -31.12 -9.25
CA ASN A 189 -5.35 -32.14 -9.17
C ASN A 189 -5.24 -33.13 -10.35
N PRO A 190 -5.16 -34.45 -10.10
CA PRO A 190 -5.06 -35.45 -11.16
C PRO A 190 -6.17 -35.36 -12.22
N GLU A 191 -7.36 -34.90 -11.86
CA GLU A 191 -8.48 -34.67 -12.78
C GLU A 191 -8.15 -33.59 -13.83
N PHE A 192 -7.42 -32.51 -13.44
CA PHE A 192 -7.12 -31.37 -14.33
C PHE A 192 -5.69 -31.34 -14.81
N LYS A 193 -4.76 -32.02 -14.14
CA LYS A 193 -3.31 -31.88 -14.30
C LYS A 193 -2.81 -31.91 -15.74
N ASN A 194 -3.34 -32.81 -16.54
CA ASN A 194 -2.88 -33.00 -17.89
C ASN A 194 -3.53 -32.03 -18.93
N LYS A 195 -4.52 -31.23 -18.50
CA LYS A 195 -5.30 -30.35 -19.37
C LYS A 195 -5.16 -28.88 -19.02
N ILE A 196 -4.90 -28.56 -17.75
CA ILE A 196 -4.48 -27.22 -17.37
C ILE A 196 -3.00 -27.08 -17.69
N THR A 197 -2.74 -26.61 -18.90
CA THR A 197 -1.42 -26.59 -19.49
C THR A 197 -0.68 -25.27 -19.31
N ALA A 198 -1.38 -24.20 -18.91
CA ALA A 198 -0.74 -22.94 -18.53
C ALA A 198 -1.46 -22.28 -17.34
N VAL A 199 -0.68 -21.63 -16.47
CA VAL A 199 -1.20 -20.79 -15.37
C VAL A 199 -0.35 -19.54 -15.32
N ILE A 200 -1.02 -18.38 -15.32
CA ILE A 200 -0.36 -17.07 -15.28
C ILE A 200 -1.07 -16.14 -14.31
N PHE A 201 -0.31 -15.55 -13.41
CA PHE A 201 -0.75 -14.40 -12.61
C PHE A 201 -0.63 -13.13 -13.45
N THR A 202 -1.73 -12.46 -13.67
CA THR A 202 -1.75 -11.12 -14.28
C THR A 202 -1.99 -10.04 -13.23
N TRP A 203 -2.28 -10.46 -12.01
CA TRP A 203 -2.55 -9.60 -10.85
C TRP A 203 -3.58 -8.51 -11.16
N GLN A 204 -3.49 -7.38 -10.45
CA GLN A 204 -4.31 -6.18 -10.70
C GLN A 204 -3.39 -5.03 -11.16
N GLY A 205 -3.35 -4.83 -12.45
CA GLY A 205 -2.35 -4.02 -13.14
C GLY A 205 -2.73 -2.55 -13.37
N GLY A 206 -3.63 -1.98 -12.56
CA GLY A 206 -4.08 -0.60 -12.72
C GLY A 206 -5.04 -0.39 -13.89
N MET A 207 -5.15 0.85 -14.35
CA MET A 207 -6.17 1.22 -15.34
C MET A 207 -5.96 0.59 -16.74
N THR A 208 -4.77 0.12 -17.07
CA THR A 208 -4.46 -0.53 -18.36
C THR A 208 -4.16 -2.02 -18.22
N CYS A 209 -4.60 -2.64 -17.12
CA CYS A 209 -4.28 -4.02 -16.74
C CYS A 209 -4.58 -5.05 -17.84
N GLY A 210 -5.75 -4.99 -18.47
CA GLY A 210 -6.13 -5.93 -19.51
C GLY A 210 -5.28 -5.81 -20.79
N LEU A 211 -4.79 -4.61 -21.12
CA LEU A 211 -3.86 -4.43 -22.23
C LEU A 211 -2.50 -5.06 -21.92
N GLY A 212 -1.98 -4.85 -20.69
CA GLY A 212 -0.74 -5.49 -20.25
C GLY A 212 -0.83 -7.01 -20.28
N ALA A 213 -1.93 -7.58 -19.77
CA ALA A 213 -2.20 -9.02 -19.81
C ALA A 213 -2.31 -9.55 -21.26
N ALA A 214 -3.04 -8.86 -22.13
CA ALA A 214 -3.19 -9.25 -23.54
C ALA A 214 -1.84 -9.28 -24.28
N ARG A 215 -0.95 -8.31 -24.02
CA ARG A 215 0.41 -8.28 -24.59
C ARG A 215 1.24 -9.51 -24.19
N VAL A 216 1.16 -9.94 -22.95
CA VAL A 216 1.88 -11.13 -22.47
C VAL A 216 1.25 -12.39 -23.06
N LEU A 217 -0.08 -12.52 -23.00
CA LEU A 217 -0.79 -13.70 -23.50
C LEU A 217 -0.59 -13.92 -25.01
N SER A 218 -0.45 -12.84 -25.80
CA SER A 218 -0.20 -12.91 -27.25
C SER A 218 1.29 -13.03 -27.61
N GLY A 219 2.20 -12.92 -26.64
CA GLY A 219 3.64 -12.94 -26.90
C GLY A 219 4.20 -11.64 -27.48
N ALA A 220 3.41 -10.56 -27.54
CA ALA A 220 3.92 -9.23 -27.89
C ALA A 220 4.94 -8.74 -26.85
N VAL A 221 4.76 -9.14 -25.60
CA VAL A 221 5.73 -9.00 -24.51
C VAL A 221 6.03 -10.39 -23.95
N ASN A 222 7.32 -10.71 -23.82
CA ASN A 222 7.77 -11.95 -23.19
C ASN A 222 7.62 -11.82 -21.66
N PRO A 223 6.95 -12.76 -20.96
CA PRO A 223 6.83 -12.70 -19.51
C PRO A 223 8.19 -12.70 -18.84
N SER A 224 8.40 -11.71 -17.97
CA SER A 224 9.65 -11.51 -17.24
C SER A 224 9.43 -11.34 -15.73
N GLY A 225 8.18 -11.40 -15.29
CA GLY A 225 7.81 -11.32 -13.89
C GLY A 225 8.30 -12.52 -13.09
N ARG A 226 8.58 -12.28 -11.81
CA ARG A 226 8.97 -13.30 -10.84
C ARG A 226 8.11 -13.13 -9.59
N LEU A 227 7.68 -14.24 -9.00
CA LEU A 227 6.89 -14.21 -7.76
C LEU A 227 7.60 -13.43 -6.67
N SER A 228 6.86 -12.56 -6.01
CA SER A 228 7.28 -11.85 -4.80
C SER A 228 7.05 -12.66 -3.52
N ASP A 229 6.40 -13.82 -3.65
CA ASP A 229 5.97 -14.66 -2.54
C ASP A 229 6.08 -16.14 -2.91
N THR A 230 6.25 -16.98 -1.90
CA THR A 230 6.18 -18.45 -2.06
C THR A 230 4.73 -18.89 -2.19
N VAL A 231 4.45 -19.75 -3.16
CA VAL A 231 3.15 -20.41 -3.28
C VAL A 231 3.26 -21.81 -2.68
N ALA A 232 2.61 -22.04 -1.55
CA ALA A 232 2.55 -23.34 -0.92
C ALA A 232 1.42 -24.22 -1.50
N LYS A 233 1.45 -25.52 -1.20
CA LYS A 233 0.44 -26.50 -1.67
C LYS A 233 -0.86 -26.40 -0.90
N SER A 234 -0.81 -25.99 0.37
CA SER A 234 -1.97 -25.74 1.20
C SER A 234 -1.75 -24.52 2.10
N LEU A 235 -2.85 -23.98 2.61
CA LEU A 235 -2.81 -22.85 3.54
C LEU A 235 -2.11 -23.22 4.85
N GLU A 236 -2.27 -24.46 5.30
CA GLU A 236 -1.68 -24.98 6.54
C GLU A 236 -0.16 -25.12 6.46
N ASP A 237 0.40 -25.13 5.25
CA ASP A 237 1.86 -25.20 5.06
C ASP A 237 2.57 -23.88 5.39
N TYR A 238 1.83 -22.74 5.37
CA TYR A 238 2.42 -21.46 5.76
C TYR A 238 2.61 -21.39 7.27
N PRO A 239 3.81 -21.03 7.75
CA PRO A 239 4.16 -21.07 9.18
C PRO A 239 3.31 -20.14 10.05
N SER A 240 2.82 -19.05 9.51
CA SER A 240 2.03 -18.05 10.21
C SER A 240 0.54 -18.39 10.35
N THR A 241 0.01 -19.36 9.58
CA THR A 241 -1.45 -19.63 9.52
C THR A 241 -2.04 -19.99 10.87
N ARG A 242 -1.27 -20.66 11.73
CA ARG A 242 -1.74 -21.08 13.08
C ARG A 242 -2.04 -19.90 14.01
N ASN A 243 -1.37 -18.79 13.80
CA ASN A 243 -1.40 -17.61 14.66
C ASN A 243 -1.94 -16.38 13.94
N PHE A 244 -2.62 -16.54 12.79
CA PHE A 244 -3.18 -15.45 12.02
C PHE A 244 -4.63 -15.18 12.45
N GLY A 245 -5.01 -13.89 12.58
CA GLY A 245 -6.38 -13.45 12.81
C GLY A 245 -6.78 -13.38 14.30
N SER A 246 -5.82 -13.24 15.21
CA SER A 246 -6.11 -13.08 16.64
C SER A 246 -6.85 -11.78 16.96
N GLU A 247 -7.76 -11.83 17.92
CA GLU A 247 -8.46 -10.65 18.46
C GLU A 247 -7.63 -9.88 19.49
N THR A 248 -6.63 -10.54 20.09
CA THR A 248 -5.85 -10.00 21.21
C THR A 248 -4.37 -10.06 20.91
N ASP A 249 -3.66 -11.08 21.37
CA ASP A 249 -2.23 -11.25 21.12
C ASP A 249 -2.02 -12.09 19.85
N GLU A 250 -1.47 -11.49 18.81
CA GLU A 250 -1.01 -12.16 17.60
C GLU A 250 0.47 -12.52 17.77
N ILE A 251 0.77 -13.79 18.04
CA ILE A 251 2.15 -14.23 18.30
C ILE A 251 2.85 -14.58 16.99
N TYR A 252 3.92 -13.88 16.69
CA TYR A 252 4.79 -14.10 15.51
C TYR A 252 5.78 -15.22 15.79
N GLN A 253 5.25 -16.44 15.98
CA GLN A 253 6.03 -17.61 16.40
C GLN A 253 7.05 -18.04 15.36
N GLU A 254 6.76 -17.82 14.08
CA GLU A 254 7.66 -18.11 12.97
C GLU A 254 8.95 -17.29 13.00
N ASP A 255 8.99 -16.20 13.76
CA ASP A 255 10.14 -15.32 13.95
C ASP A 255 10.72 -14.83 12.61
N ILE A 256 12.00 -15.10 12.34
CA ILE A 256 12.67 -14.72 11.08
C ILE A 256 12.32 -15.65 9.90
N PHE A 257 11.59 -16.72 10.15
CA PHE A 257 11.29 -17.75 9.14
C PHE A 257 9.96 -17.48 8.43
N VAL A 258 9.87 -16.31 7.79
CA VAL A 258 8.71 -15.91 6.98
C VAL A 258 8.90 -16.35 5.53
N GLY A 259 7.85 -16.86 4.89
CA GLY A 259 7.84 -17.22 3.47
C GLY A 259 8.95 -18.19 3.09
N TYR A 260 9.68 -17.90 2.00
CA TYR A 260 10.75 -18.80 1.51
C TYR A 260 11.84 -19.07 2.55
N ARG A 261 12.04 -18.19 3.55
CA ARG A 261 13.01 -18.43 4.64
C ARG A 261 12.62 -19.65 5.47
N TYR A 262 11.33 -19.89 5.69
CA TYR A 262 10.81 -21.11 6.30
C TYR A 262 11.01 -22.32 5.40
N PHE A 263 10.48 -22.24 4.18
CA PHE A 263 10.45 -23.36 3.25
C PHE A 263 11.84 -23.82 2.81
N SER A 264 12.81 -22.93 2.73
CA SER A 264 14.21 -23.29 2.40
C SER A 264 15.03 -23.78 3.60
N THR A 265 14.54 -23.62 4.82
CA THR A 265 15.32 -23.95 6.03
C THR A 265 14.96 -25.30 6.61
N PHE A 266 13.68 -25.60 6.77
CA PHE A 266 13.25 -26.76 7.56
C PHE A 266 13.02 -28.02 6.73
N GLU A 267 13.41 -29.17 7.34
CA GLU A 267 13.28 -30.49 6.71
C GLU A 267 11.81 -30.76 6.35
N GLY A 268 11.57 -31.13 5.12
CA GLY A 268 10.24 -31.45 4.62
C GLY A 268 9.44 -30.23 4.14
N ALA A 269 9.70 -29.02 4.66
CA ALA A 269 8.96 -27.81 4.28
C ALA A 269 9.08 -27.49 2.78
N GLN A 270 10.25 -27.74 2.18
CA GLN A 270 10.45 -27.55 0.74
C GLN A 270 9.53 -28.40 -0.14
N LYS A 271 9.02 -29.53 0.39
CA LYS A 271 8.08 -30.42 -0.34
C LYS A 271 6.67 -29.84 -0.41
N SER A 272 6.36 -28.92 0.47
CA SER A 272 5.08 -28.17 0.51
C SER A 272 5.07 -26.97 -0.42
N VAL A 273 6.17 -26.62 -1.08
CA VAL A 273 6.24 -25.53 -2.06
C VAL A 273 5.71 -26.01 -3.40
N LEU A 274 4.77 -25.26 -3.97
CA LEU A 274 4.30 -25.44 -5.34
C LEU A 274 5.14 -24.59 -6.31
N TYR A 275 5.29 -23.29 -6.01
CA TYR A 275 6.17 -22.37 -6.73
C TYR A 275 7.00 -21.54 -5.74
N PRO A 276 8.33 -21.57 -5.86
CA PRO A 276 9.20 -20.88 -4.90
C PRO A 276 9.22 -19.37 -5.12
N PHE A 277 9.58 -18.63 -4.09
CA PHE A 277 9.90 -17.20 -4.16
C PHE A 277 10.88 -16.91 -5.30
N GLY A 278 10.61 -15.89 -6.08
CA GLY A 278 11.43 -15.49 -7.24
C GLY A 278 11.19 -16.31 -8.50
N TYR A 279 10.27 -17.29 -8.47
CA TYR A 279 9.97 -18.15 -9.62
C TYR A 279 9.14 -17.43 -10.69
N GLY A 280 9.40 -17.76 -11.96
CA GLY A 280 8.61 -17.34 -13.10
C GLY A 280 9.23 -17.88 -14.38
N LEU A 281 8.38 -18.30 -15.33
CA LEU A 281 8.76 -18.79 -16.65
C LEU A 281 8.83 -17.64 -17.66
N SER A 282 9.46 -17.92 -18.78
CA SER A 282 9.58 -17.03 -19.92
C SER A 282 9.31 -17.81 -21.21
N TYR A 283 8.97 -17.13 -22.30
CA TYR A 283 8.87 -17.74 -23.65
C TYR A 283 10.25 -17.96 -24.27
N THR A 284 11.32 -17.57 -23.58
CA THR A 284 12.72 -17.83 -23.96
C THR A 284 13.46 -18.48 -22.80
N THR A 285 14.73 -18.82 -23.00
CA THR A 285 15.58 -19.41 -21.96
C THR A 285 16.83 -18.56 -21.76
N PHE A 286 17.29 -18.51 -20.49
CA PHE A 286 18.50 -17.78 -20.13
C PHE A 286 19.49 -18.70 -19.41
N GLU A 287 20.76 -18.44 -19.62
CA GLU A 287 21.89 -18.97 -18.87
C GLU A 287 22.53 -17.83 -18.08
N GLN A 288 22.79 -18.07 -16.81
CA GLN A 288 23.40 -17.09 -15.89
C GLN A 288 24.72 -17.67 -15.38
N ASN A 289 25.81 -16.91 -15.50
CA ASN A 289 27.11 -17.24 -14.91
C ASN A 289 27.55 -16.06 -14.04
N ALA A 290 27.91 -16.33 -12.78
CA ALA A 290 28.23 -15.26 -11.85
C ALA A 290 29.44 -15.59 -10.98
N ALA A 291 30.14 -14.55 -10.57
CA ALA A 291 31.22 -14.62 -9.58
C ALA A 291 31.16 -13.36 -8.69
N PHE A 292 31.68 -13.48 -7.47
CA PHE A 292 31.70 -12.34 -6.57
C PHE A 292 33.13 -11.83 -6.28
N SER A 293 33.22 -10.61 -5.81
CA SER A 293 34.39 -10.05 -5.15
C SER A 293 33.92 -9.28 -3.90
N GLU A 294 34.77 -9.23 -2.89
CA GLU A 294 34.53 -8.44 -1.69
C GLU A 294 35.65 -7.42 -1.50
N LYS A 295 35.27 -6.21 -1.12
CA LYS A 295 36.20 -5.16 -0.74
C LYS A 295 35.54 -4.25 0.31
N ASP A 296 36.20 -4.09 1.47
CA ASP A 296 35.78 -3.17 2.53
C ASP A 296 34.32 -3.39 3.00
N GLY A 297 33.87 -4.65 3.06
CA GLY A 297 32.52 -5.03 3.45
C GLY A 297 31.45 -4.82 2.37
N ILE A 298 31.85 -4.52 1.13
CA ILE A 298 30.98 -4.43 -0.04
C ILE A 298 31.26 -5.61 -0.96
N PHE A 299 30.22 -6.38 -1.22
CA PHE A 299 30.22 -7.46 -2.20
C PHE A 299 29.79 -6.91 -3.56
N THR A 300 30.48 -7.33 -4.61
CA THR A 300 30.09 -7.06 -5.99
C THR A 300 30.02 -8.37 -6.74
N VAL A 301 28.82 -8.72 -7.21
CA VAL A 301 28.58 -9.88 -8.05
C VAL A 301 28.56 -9.42 -9.51
N THR A 302 29.45 -9.97 -10.32
CA THR A 302 29.41 -9.84 -11.78
C THR A 302 28.63 -11.04 -12.32
N ALA A 303 27.54 -10.79 -13.05
CA ALA A 303 26.69 -11.81 -13.63
C ALA A 303 26.57 -11.62 -15.15
N ASP A 304 26.99 -12.62 -15.89
CA ASP A 304 26.79 -12.69 -17.36
C ASP A 304 25.50 -13.45 -17.64
N VAL A 305 24.54 -12.81 -18.28
CA VAL A 305 23.24 -13.38 -18.64
C VAL A 305 23.13 -13.47 -20.13
N LYS A 306 22.95 -14.71 -20.65
CA LYS A 306 22.79 -15.00 -22.07
C LYS A 306 21.39 -15.47 -22.38
N ASN A 307 20.74 -14.89 -23.38
CA ASN A 307 19.51 -15.43 -23.95
C ASN A 307 19.85 -16.62 -24.85
N THR A 308 19.53 -17.84 -24.45
CA THR A 308 19.78 -19.08 -25.17
C THR A 308 18.59 -19.58 -25.99
N GLY A 309 17.44 -18.88 -25.89
CA GLY A 309 16.22 -19.22 -26.58
C GLY A 309 16.06 -18.49 -27.93
N LYS A 310 14.81 -18.43 -28.39
CA LYS A 310 14.48 -17.92 -29.75
C LYS A 310 13.77 -16.58 -29.74
N THR A 311 13.33 -16.10 -28.59
CA THR A 311 12.56 -14.88 -28.40
C THR A 311 13.35 -13.92 -27.51
N LYS A 312 13.36 -12.64 -27.85
CA LYS A 312 13.95 -11.61 -26.98
C LYS A 312 13.23 -11.56 -25.62
N GLY A 313 13.93 -11.18 -24.59
CA GLY A 313 13.32 -11.12 -23.27
C GLY A 313 14.23 -10.57 -22.19
N ARG A 314 13.70 -10.45 -20.99
CA ARG A 314 14.40 -9.99 -19.79
C ARG A 314 14.47 -11.12 -18.76
N ASP A 315 15.54 -11.15 -17.99
CA ASP A 315 15.68 -12.05 -16.86
C ASP A 315 15.98 -11.26 -15.57
N VAL A 316 15.89 -11.93 -14.42
CA VAL A 316 16.21 -11.36 -13.11
C VAL A 316 17.33 -12.19 -12.49
N VAL A 317 18.45 -11.54 -12.19
CA VAL A 317 19.52 -12.13 -11.40
C VAL A 317 19.19 -11.89 -9.92
N GLN A 318 19.02 -12.98 -9.18
CA GLN A 318 18.69 -12.96 -7.74
C GLN A 318 19.89 -13.53 -6.98
N ILE A 319 20.38 -12.79 -5.98
CA ILE A 319 21.57 -13.15 -5.21
C ILE A 319 21.16 -13.49 -3.79
N TYR A 320 21.48 -14.71 -3.38
CA TYR A 320 21.16 -15.22 -2.05
C TYR A 320 22.41 -15.54 -1.26
N ALA A 321 22.30 -15.49 0.07
CA ALA A 321 23.33 -15.98 0.99
C ALA A 321 22.81 -17.14 1.83
N GLU A 322 23.69 -18.09 2.12
CA GLU A 322 23.60 -19.05 3.20
C GLU A 322 24.69 -18.71 4.22
N CYS A 323 24.27 -18.16 5.36
CA CYS A 323 25.16 -17.74 6.42
C CYS A 323 25.43 -18.90 7.40
N PRO A 324 26.57 -18.93 8.09
CA PRO A 324 26.84 -19.95 9.11
C PRO A 324 25.77 -19.89 10.20
N GLN A 325 25.24 -21.02 10.62
CA GLN A 325 24.19 -21.10 11.65
C GLN A 325 24.62 -20.49 12.98
N GLY A 326 25.87 -20.69 13.36
CA GLY A 326 26.48 -20.12 14.57
C GLY A 326 25.69 -20.41 15.84
N ALA A 327 25.69 -19.44 16.75
CA ALA A 327 24.92 -19.49 17.99
C ALA A 327 23.48 -19.01 17.87
N LEU A 328 23.19 -18.25 16.81
CA LEU A 328 21.89 -17.59 16.64
C LEU A 328 20.88 -18.42 15.85
N GLY A 329 21.32 -19.38 15.04
CA GLY A 329 20.50 -20.02 14.02
C GLY A 329 20.04 -19.02 12.96
N LYS A 330 19.85 -19.43 11.73
CA LYS A 330 19.49 -18.52 10.61
C LYS A 330 18.62 -19.23 9.59
N ALA A 331 17.90 -18.44 8.82
CA ALA A 331 17.31 -18.95 7.59
C ALA A 331 18.41 -19.42 6.63
N LYS A 332 18.18 -20.55 5.97
CA LYS A 332 19.16 -21.13 5.06
C LYS A 332 19.37 -20.27 3.82
N ARG A 333 18.33 -19.61 3.35
CA ARG A 333 18.39 -18.70 2.19
C ARG A 333 17.91 -17.30 2.59
N VAL A 334 18.71 -16.28 2.24
CA VAL A 334 18.37 -14.87 2.45
C VAL A 334 18.71 -14.11 1.17
N LEU A 335 17.76 -13.39 0.60
CA LEU A 335 17.98 -12.49 -0.55
C LEU A 335 18.89 -11.33 -0.12
N CYS A 336 19.98 -11.11 -0.85
CA CYS A 336 20.95 -10.05 -0.56
C CYS A 336 20.93 -8.93 -1.60
N ALA A 337 20.64 -9.25 -2.85
CA ALA A 337 20.52 -8.29 -3.94
C ALA A 337 19.80 -8.90 -5.13
N PHE A 338 19.35 -8.06 -6.05
CA PHE A 338 18.76 -8.46 -7.31
C PHE A 338 18.93 -7.36 -8.36
N GLN A 339 18.88 -7.76 -9.62
CA GLN A 339 18.80 -6.82 -10.74
C GLN A 339 18.12 -7.47 -11.94
N LYS A 340 17.16 -6.73 -12.54
CA LYS A 340 16.56 -7.12 -13.82
C LYS A 340 17.48 -6.71 -14.98
N THR A 341 17.58 -7.58 -16.00
CA THR A 341 18.36 -7.27 -17.21
C THR A 341 17.61 -6.27 -18.08
N PRO A 342 18.30 -5.54 -18.96
CA PRO A 342 17.65 -5.00 -20.14
C PRO A 342 17.09 -6.14 -21.01
N GLU A 343 16.34 -5.81 -22.07
CA GLU A 343 15.89 -6.80 -23.05
C GLU A 343 17.11 -7.36 -23.80
N ILE A 344 17.21 -8.68 -23.89
CA ILE A 344 18.33 -9.41 -24.49
C ILE A 344 17.80 -10.14 -25.72
N GLU A 345 18.39 -9.87 -26.90
CA GLU A 345 18.06 -10.55 -28.15
C GLU A 345 18.56 -12.02 -28.12
N PRO A 346 17.95 -12.92 -28.91
CA PRO A 346 18.40 -14.30 -29.02
C PRO A 346 19.89 -14.44 -29.28
N ASN A 347 20.58 -15.28 -28.50
CA ASN A 347 22.04 -15.54 -28.52
C ASN A 347 22.92 -14.38 -28.04
N GLU A 348 22.36 -13.22 -27.69
CA GLU A 348 23.11 -12.12 -27.09
C GLU A 348 23.30 -12.31 -25.58
N SER A 349 24.23 -11.57 -24.99
CA SER A 349 24.57 -11.57 -23.59
C SER A 349 24.69 -10.16 -23.02
N VAL A 350 24.41 -10.02 -21.76
CA VAL A 350 24.64 -8.78 -21.00
C VAL A 350 25.39 -9.12 -19.70
N SER A 351 26.31 -8.25 -19.30
CA SER A 351 26.99 -8.31 -18.01
C SER A 351 26.38 -7.32 -17.04
N LEU A 352 25.99 -7.78 -15.85
CA LEU A 352 25.50 -6.98 -14.76
C LEU A 352 26.55 -6.90 -13.64
N SER A 353 26.58 -5.76 -12.94
CA SER A 353 27.41 -5.55 -11.74
C SER A 353 26.49 -5.16 -10.59
N ILE A 354 26.28 -6.09 -9.67
CA ILE A 354 25.29 -5.99 -8.59
C ILE A 354 26.03 -5.92 -7.27
N SER A 355 25.84 -4.85 -6.50
CA SER A 355 26.55 -4.67 -5.22
C SER A 355 25.60 -4.66 -4.05
N PHE A 356 26.07 -5.23 -2.92
CA PHE A 356 25.39 -5.19 -1.62
C PHE A 356 26.42 -5.12 -0.49
N SER A 357 25.98 -4.66 0.68
CA SER A 357 26.87 -4.54 1.84
C SER A 357 26.80 -5.79 2.72
N GLN A 358 27.82 -6.00 3.53
CA GLN A 358 27.83 -7.06 4.55
C GLN A 358 26.67 -6.96 5.56
N ASN A 359 25.97 -5.81 5.62
CA ASN A 359 24.79 -5.66 6.47
C ASN A 359 23.63 -6.57 6.02
N GLU A 360 23.57 -6.91 4.72
CA GLU A 360 22.50 -7.77 4.17
C GLU A 360 22.63 -9.24 4.61
N ILE A 361 23.80 -9.62 5.10
CA ILE A 361 24.11 -10.97 5.60
C ILE A 361 24.34 -11.02 7.12
N ALA A 362 24.13 -9.90 7.80
CA ALA A 362 24.24 -9.81 9.25
C ALA A 362 22.95 -10.28 9.94
N SER A 363 23.07 -10.82 11.14
CA SER A 363 21.94 -11.23 11.97
C SER A 363 21.91 -10.42 13.26
N PHE A 364 20.71 -10.13 13.75
CA PHE A 364 20.55 -9.39 15.00
C PHE A 364 20.52 -10.33 16.21
N ASP A 365 21.44 -10.13 17.15
CA ASP A 365 21.49 -10.89 18.41
C ASP A 365 20.67 -10.20 19.50
N ASP A 366 19.41 -10.59 19.66
CA ASP A 366 18.54 -10.13 20.74
C ASP A 366 18.79 -10.84 22.07
N SER A 367 19.55 -11.92 22.05
CA SER A 367 19.74 -12.87 23.17
C SER A 367 21.09 -12.74 23.88
N GLY A 368 22.10 -12.23 23.21
CA GLY A 368 23.48 -12.22 23.65
C GLY A 368 24.23 -13.53 23.41
N LYS A 369 23.65 -14.52 22.71
CA LYS A 369 24.25 -15.82 22.43
C LYS A 369 25.53 -15.74 21.59
N SER A 370 25.65 -14.74 20.72
CA SER A 370 26.85 -14.49 19.91
C SER A 370 28.02 -13.89 20.73
N GLY A 371 27.76 -13.42 21.95
CA GLY A 371 28.62 -12.59 22.75
C GLY A 371 28.43 -11.08 22.59
N PHE A 372 27.54 -10.65 21.71
CA PHE A 372 27.27 -9.25 21.37
C PHE A 372 25.78 -8.94 21.44
N ALA A 373 25.22 -8.92 22.65
CA ALA A 373 23.80 -8.59 22.84
C ALA A 373 23.40 -7.28 22.15
N HIS A 374 22.21 -7.27 21.57
CA HIS A 374 21.60 -6.12 20.86
C HIS A 374 22.46 -5.57 19.72
N SER A 375 23.12 -6.46 18.97
CA SER A 375 24.01 -6.09 17.88
C SER A 375 23.68 -6.83 16.59
N TYR A 376 23.90 -6.17 15.45
CA TYR A 376 24.05 -6.89 14.19
C TYR A 376 25.44 -7.51 14.13
N VAL A 377 25.49 -8.82 13.90
CA VAL A 377 26.73 -9.59 13.92
C VAL A 377 26.94 -10.38 12.64
N LEU A 378 28.21 -10.53 12.27
CA LEU A 378 28.66 -11.59 11.37
C LEU A 378 29.29 -12.68 12.24
N GLU A 379 28.66 -13.85 12.31
CA GLU A 379 29.21 -14.98 13.06
C GLU A 379 30.35 -15.67 12.32
N ALA A 380 31.30 -16.22 13.04
CA ALA A 380 32.43 -16.94 12.47
C ALA A 380 31.97 -18.13 11.62
N GLY A 381 32.58 -18.33 10.47
CA GLY A 381 32.30 -19.43 9.55
C GLY A 381 32.35 -19.00 8.08
N ASP A 382 32.01 -19.96 7.23
CA ASP A 382 31.94 -19.75 5.79
C ASP A 382 30.57 -19.23 5.39
N TYR A 383 30.55 -18.22 4.52
CA TYR A 383 29.37 -17.63 3.91
C TYR A 383 29.34 -18.08 2.46
N HIS A 384 28.23 -18.69 2.07
CA HIS A 384 28.01 -19.19 0.72
C HIS A 384 27.07 -18.26 -0.01
N PHE A 385 27.44 -17.84 -1.22
CA PHE A 385 26.61 -17.03 -2.08
C PHE A 385 26.09 -17.82 -3.27
N PHE A 386 24.89 -17.46 -3.68
CA PHE A 386 24.18 -18.12 -4.77
C PHE A 386 23.61 -17.06 -5.72
N ALA A 387 23.70 -17.28 -7.02
CA ALA A 387 23.09 -16.40 -8.00
C ALA A 387 22.28 -17.25 -8.98
N GLY A 388 21.01 -16.89 -9.20
CA GLY A 388 20.14 -17.68 -10.07
C GLY A 388 18.74 -17.10 -10.23
N LYS A 389 17.82 -18.00 -10.57
CA LYS A 389 16.48 -17.64 -11.06
C LYS A 389 15.43 -17.51 -9.97
N ASN A 390 15.62 -18.17 -8.83
CA ASN A 390 14.70 -18.16 -7.69
C ASN A 390 15.38 -18.75 -6.46
N ALA A 391 14.72 -18.71 -5.32
CA ALA A 391 15.29 -19.18 -4.05
C ALA A 391 15.65 -20.68 -4.01
N ALA A 392 15.02 -21.52 -4.84
CA ALA A 392 15.29 -22.95 -4.93
C ALA A 392 16.31 -23.29 -6.03
N ASP A 393 16.33 -22.53 -7.13
CA ASP A 393 17.19 -22.72 -8.30
C ASP A 393 18.17 -21.56 -8.44
N ALA A 394 19.17 -21.57 -7.56
CA ALA A 394 20.29 -20.66 -7.59
C ALA A 394 21.58 -21.45 -7.32
N PRO A 395 22.47 -21.62 -8.30
CA PRO A 395 23.75 -22.26 -8.11
C PRO A 395 24.66 -21.43 -7.21
N GLU A 396 25.55 -22.14 -6.50
CA GLU A 396 26.58 -21.50 -5.67
C GLU A 396 27.58 -20.75 -6.56
N ILE A 397 27.98 -19.57 -6.13
CA ILE A 397 28.99 -18.76 -6.78
C ILE A 397 30.19 -18.54 -5.87
N PHE A 398 31.35 -18.38 -6.49
CA PHE A 398 32.63 -18.25 -5.77
C PHE A 398 33.33 -16.95 -6.21
N GLY A 399 34.33 -16.55 -5.42
CA GLY A 399 35.26 -15.52 -5.80
C GLY A 399 36.06 -15.90 -7.05
N LYS A 400 36.73 -14.94 -7.68
CA LYS A 400 37.42 -15.13 -8.98
C LYS A 400 38.45 -16.27 -8.98
N ASN A 401 39.01 -16.63 -7.84
CA ASN A 401 39.96 -17.71 -7.71
C ASN A 401 39.35 -18.95 -7.01
N GLY A 402 38.01 -19.03 -6.90
CA GLY A 402 37.30 -20.14 -6.29
C GLY A 402 37.20 -20.02 -4.76
N GLU A 403 37.48 -18.86 -4.18
CA GLU A 403 37.38 -18.62 -2.74
C GLU A 403 35.94 -18.44 -2.25
N LEU A 404 35.70 -18.86 -0.97
CA LEU A 404 34.51 -18.49 -0.18
C LEU A 404 34.80 -17.23 0.63
N PHE A 405 33.75 -16.52 1.00
CA PHE A 405 33.87 -15.46 2.00
C PHE A 405 33.83 -16.08 3.40
N ARG A 406 34.86 -15.83 4.20
CA ARG A 406 35.02 -16.41 5.52
C ARG A 406 35.20 -15.32 6.59
N VAL A 407 34.48 -15.44 7.66
CA VAL A 407 34.64 -14.64 8.87
C VAL A 407 35.38 -15.50 9.92
N GLU A 408 36.60 -15.09 10.26
CA GLU A 408 37.47 -15.90 11.15
C GLU A 408 36.98 -15.93 12.61
N LYS A 409 36.36 -14.84 13.07
CA LYS A 409 35.76 -14.73 14.41
C LYS A 409 34.51 -13.86 14.34
N THR A 410 33.53 -14.16 15.19
CA THR A 410 32.32 -13.34 15.30
C THR A 410 32.65 -11.89 15.61
N ILE A 411 32.05 -10.97 14.81
CA ILE A 411 32.22 -9.53 14.93
C ILE A 411 30.86 -8.83 15.01
N ALA A 412 30.78 -7.80 15.83
CA ALA A 412 29.63 -6.89 15.83
C ALA A 412 29.89 -5.77 14.80
N LEU A 413 28.94 -5.60 13.86
CA LEU A 413 28.97 -4.50 12.90
C LEU A 413 28.43 -3.21 13.54
N LYS A 414 27.35 -3.34 14.31
CA LYS A 414 26.73 -2.22 15.02
C LYS A 414 26.01 -2.72 16.26
N GLN A 415 26.26 -2.06 17.37
CA GLN A 415 25.63 -2.35 18.66
C GLN A 415 24.64 -1.27 19.04
N TYR A 416 23.52 -1.68 19.61
CA TYR A 416 22.42 -0.81 20.04
C TYR A 416 22.11 -1.07 21.53
N SER A 417 21.18 -0.29 22.08
CA SER A 417 20.54 -0.59 23.36
C SER A 417 19.41 -1.58 23.17
N GLU A 418 19.01 -2.26 24.24
CA GLU A 418 17.79 -3.08 24.25
C GLU A 418 16.57 -2.27 23.82
N CYS A 419 15.83 -2.81 22.87
CA CYS A 419 14.67 -2.13 22.30
C CYS A 419 13.72 -3.14 21.65
N LEU A 420 12.41 -2.93 21.78
CA LEU A 420 11.34 -3.74 21.21
C LEU A 420 11.34 -5.21 21.64
N ALA A 421 11.92 -5.56 22.76
CA ALA A 421 11.75 -6.88 23.35
C ALA A 421 10.34 -6.99 23.95
N SER A 422 9.68 -8.13 23.78
CA SER A 422 8.38 -8.40 24.42
C SER A 422 8.49 -8.34 25.94
N GLU A 423 7.43 -7.84 26.61
CA GLU A 423 7.39 -7.87 28.09
C GLU A 423 7.44 -9.28 28.66
N LYS A 424 6.86 -10.24 27.97
CA LYS A 424 6.81 -11.65 28.36
C LYS A 424 7.52 -12.50 27.32
N PRO A 425 8.31 -13.50 27.76
CA PRO A 425 8.91 -14.43 26.83
C PRO A 425 7.82 -15.29 26.18
N PHE A 426 8.04 -15.67 24.93
CA PHE A 426 7.18 -16.60 24.18
C PHE A 426 8.05 -17.60 23.40
N SER A 427 7.45 -18.71 22.97
CA SER A 427 8.14 -19.70 22.14
C SER A 427 8.20 -19.22 20.70
N ARG A 428 9.38 -19.24 20.08
CA ARG A 428 9.62 -18.93 18.68
C ARG A 428 10.35 -20.04 17.96
N PHE A 429 10.21 -20.14 16.64
CA PHE A 429 10.90 -21.12 15.82
C PHE A 429 12.42 -20.88 15.83
N ALA A 430 13.16 -21.97 15.76
CA ALA A 430 14.62 -21.98 15.67
C ALA A 430 15.09 -23.12 14.77
N ALA A 431 16.22 -22.92 14.09
CA ALA A 431 16.88 -23.98 13.35
C ALA A 431 17.52 -24.96 14.33
N GLY A 432 17.03 -26.20 14.34
CA GLY A 432 17.52 -27.28 15.16
C GLY A 432 18.75 -27.98 14.58
N LYS A 433 18.82 -29.29 14.71
CA LYS A 433 19.92 -30.11 14.18
C LYS A 433 19.88 -30.12 12.65
N LYS A 434 21.08 -30.02 12.04
CA LYS A 434 21.22 -30.18 10.58
C LYS A 434 20.98 -31.63 10.17
N CYS A 435 20.07 -31.85 9.24
CA CYS A 435 19.71 -33.12 8.66
C CYS A 435 20.68 -33.55 7.55
N ALA A 436 20.60 -34.81 7.13
CA ALA A 436 21.49 -35.38 6.12
C ALA A 436 21.32 -34.74 4.73
N ASP A 437 20.14 -34.21 4.44
CA ASP A 437 19.80 -33.50 3.19
C ASP A 437 20.19 -32.00 3.20
N GLY A 438 20.81 -31.54 4.31
CA GLY A 438 21.29 -30.19 4.46
C GLY A 438 20.25 -29.17 4.93
N PHE A 439 19.02 -29.62 5.25
CA PHE A 439 18.01 -28.83 5.93
C PHE A 439 18.15 -28.94 7.45
N PHE A 440 17.27 -28.31 8.21
CA PHE A 440 17.32 -28.30 9.66
C PHE A 440 16.00 -28.82 10.25
N GLU A 441 16.09 -29.55 11.36
CA GLU A 441 14.90 -29.87 12.15
C GLU A 441 14.26 -28.57 12.65
N LEU A 442 12.93 -28.48 12.59
CA LEU A 442 12.20 -27.40 13.23
C LEU A 442 12.29 -27.58 14.74
N SER A 443 12.82 -26.62 15.44
CA SER A 443 12.87 -26.57 16.90
C SER A 443 12.26 -25.24 17.38
N GLU A 444 12.13 -25.12 18.69
CA GLU A 444 11.63 -23.91 19.33
C GLU A 444 12.60 -23.45 20.39
N GLU A 445 12.64 -22.13 20.58
CA GLU A 445 13.40 -21.50 21.66
C GLU A 445 12.56 -20.40 22.32
N VAL A 446 12.92 -20.01 23.53
CA VAL A 446 12.24 -18.94 24.25
C VAL A 446 12.85 -17.60 23.84
N SER A 447 12.01 -16.67 23.40
CA SER A 447 12.41 -15.29 23.09
C SER A 447 12.86 -14.55 24.36
N PRO A 448 13.87 -13.66 24.26
CA PRO A 448 14.25 -12.81 25.39
C PRO A 448 13.10 -11.85 25.75
N ALA A 449 12.87 -11.65 27.05
CA ALA A 449 11.98 -10.61 27.55
C ALA A 449 12.74 -9.31 27.82
N SER A 450 12.03 -8.20 27.81
CA SER A 450 12.57 -6.87 28.12
C SER A 450 13.12 -6.81 29.56
N LYS A 451 14.26 -6.14 29.72
CA LYS A 451 14.93 -5.94 31.02
C LYS A 451 14.94 -4.49 31.48
N ILE A 452 14.73 -3.56 30.57
CA ILE A 452 14.81 -2.12 30.83
C ILE A 452 13.45 -1.50 30.61
N SER A 453 12.92 -0.77 31.62
CA SER A 453 11.61 -0.13 31.49
C SER A 453 11.63 0.99 30.47
N ILE A 454 10.52 1.16 29.75
CA ILE A 454 10.34 2.26 28.79
C ILE A 454 10.46 3.62 29.50
N ALA A 455 9.95 3.75 30.72
CA ALA A 455 10.09 4.96 31.54
C ALA A 455 11.54 5.38 31.77
N GLU A 456 12.46 4.42 31.99
CA GLU A 456 13.90 4.71 32.10
C GLU A 456 14.48 5.20 30.77
N LYS A 457 14.12 4.56 29.66
CA LYS A 457 14.53 4.97 28.29
C LYS A 457 14.04 6.38 27.95
N MET A 458 12.76 6.67 28.25
CA MET A 458 12.16 7.99 28.02
C MET A 458 12.81 9.09 28.89
N ARG A 459 13.12 8.78 30.17
CA ARG A 459 13.79 9.72 31.04
C ARG A 459 15.18 10.11 30.52
N ALA A 460 15.92 9.14 29.94
CA ALA A 460 17.23 9.36 29.35
C ALA A 460 17.15 10.20 28.04
N ALA A 461 16.06 10.09 27.29
CA ALA A 461 15.86 10.77 26.00
C ALA A 461 15.01 12.06 26.11
N ARG A 462 14.72 12.55 27.36
CA ARG A 462 13.87 13.72 27.57
C ARG A 462 14.43 14.96 26.83
N PRO A 463 13.60 15.63 26.00
CA PRO A 463 14.05 16.81 25.29
C PRO A 463 14.23 18.01 26.23
N ALA A 464 15.13 18.93 25.87
CA ALA A 464 15.26 20.21 26.55
C ALA A 464 14.19 21.18 26.03
N GLU A 465 13.57 21.92 26.93
CA GLU A 465 12.59 22.95 26.57
C GLU A 465 13.26 24.11 25.84
N ILE A 466 12.61 24.61 24.80
CA ILE A 466 12.94 25.84 24.10
C ILE A 466 12.22 26.98 24.84
N ALA A 467 12.97 27.88 25.42
CA ALA A 467 12.43 29.02 26.21
C ALA A 467 11.49 29.88 25.36
N PHE A 468 10.31 30.19 25.89
CA PHE A 468 9.33 31.04 25.21
C PHE A 468 9.88 32.50 25.10
N THR A 469 9.83 33.05 23.91
CA THR A 469 10.35 34.41 23.61
C THR A 469 9.26 35.45 23.37
N GLY A 470 8.02 35.02 23.29
CA GLY A 470 6.94 35.81 22.68
C GLY A 470 7.16 35.99 21.17
N ASP A 471 6.17 36.55 20.51
CA ASP A 471 6.22 36.79 19.06
C ASP A 471 7.37 37.72 18.67
N LYS A 472 8.29 37.22 17.89
CA LYS A 472 9.50 37.96 17.39
C LYS A 472 9.37 38.33 15.91
N GLY A 473 8.18 38.04 15.30
CA GLY A 473 7.92 38.29 13.90
C GLY A 473 8.62 37.36 12.92
N ILE A 474 9.15 36.22 13.41
CA ILE A 474 9.75 35.21 12.54
C ILE A 474 8.62 34.53 11.75
N LYS A 475 8.77 34.41 10.45
CA LYS A 475 7.78 33.82 9.55
C LYS A 475 8.22 32.45 9.06
N PHE A 476 7.29 31.66 8.58
CA PHE A 476 7.59 30.33 8.03
C PHE A 476 8.55 30.41 6.82
N ALA A 477 8.47 31.47 6.02
CA ALA A 477 9.41 31.74 4.92
C ALA A 477 10.88 31.81 5.39
N ASP A 478 11.13 32.23 6.63
CA ASP A 478 12.48 32.22 7.21
C ASP A 478 12.97 30.80 7.43
N ILE A 479 12.10 29.85 7.80
CA ILE A 479 12.40 28.42 7.93
C ILE A 479 12.71 27.80 6.56
N VAL A 480 11.91 28.13 5.55
CA VAL A 480 12.12 27.64 4.17
C VAL A 480 13.48 28.08 3.65
N SER A 481 13.89 29.30 3.97
CA SER A 481 15.18 29.87 3.57
C SER A 481 16.36 29.32 4.38
N ASP A 482 16.16 29.06 5.67
CA ASP A 482 17.17 28.58 6.61
C ASP A 482 16.55 27.72 7.71
N LYS A 483 16.73 26.41 7.63
CA LYS A 483 16.20 25.45 8.62
C LYS A 483 16.70 25.66 10.05
N SER A 484 17.82 26.37 10.25
CA SER A 484 18.27 26.73 11.60
C SER A 484 17.30 27.65 12.34
N ARG A 485 16.39 28.29 11.61
CA ARG A 485 15.31 29.16 12.14
C ARG A 485 14.15 28.39 12.78
N ILE A 486 14.06 27.06 12.64
CA ILE A 486 12.96 26.25 13.21
C ILE A 486 12.87 26.47 14.73
N LYS A 487 13.95 26.28 15.49
CA LYS A 487 13.93 26.46 16.95
C LYS A 487 13.60 27.91 17.38
N PRO A 488 14.20 28.97 16.81
CA PRO A 488 13.77 30.34 17.04
C PRO A 488 12.30 30.62 16.71
N PHE A 489 11.77 29.99 15.65
CA PHE A 489 10.35 30.09 15.29
C PHE A 489 9.48 29.43 16.35
N VAL A 490 9.79 28.21 16.76
CA VAL A 490 9.05 27.44 17.78
C VAL A 490 9.08 28.17 19.15
N ALA A 491 10.19 28.85 19.46
CA ALA A 491 10.32 29.65 20.70
C ALA A 491 9.27 30.77 20.84
N GLN A 492 8.73 31.27 19.73
CA GLN A 492 7.71 32.35 19.76
C GLN A 492 6.26 31.84 19.85
N LEU A 493 6.02 30.53 19.68
CA LEU A 493 4.69 29.96 19.70
C LEU A 493 4.15 29.77 21.13
N THR A 494 2.89 30.10 21.34
CA THR A 494 2.15 29.81 22.55
C THR A 494 1.79 28.33 22.67
N ASP A 495 1.39 27.89 23.85
CA ASP A 495 1.00 26.50 24.09
C ASP A 495 -0.19 26.06 23.20
N SER A 496 -1.16 26.94 22.98
CA SER A 496 -2.30 26.65 22.08
C SER A 496 -1.88 26.57 20.61
N GLU A 497 -0.92 27.38 20.16
CA GLU A 497 -0.38 27.31 18.79
C GLU A 497 0.44 26.05 18.58
N LEU A 498 1.23 25.62 19.58
CA LEU A 498 1.94 24.35 19.55
C LEU A 498 0.97 23.17 19.50
N ALA A 499 -0.07 23.17 20.35
CA ALA A 499 -1.10 22.12 20.37
C ALA A 499 -1.89 22.06 19.05
N ALA A 500 -2.17 23.19 18.41
CA ALA A 500 -2.85 23.22 17.12
C ALA A 500 -2.04 22.56 16.01
N LEU A 501 -0.71 22.69 16.00
CA LEU A 501 0.17 22.13 14.96
C LEU A 501 0.26 20.60 15.00
N VAL A 502 0.03 19.96 16.14
CA VAL A 502 0.06 18.49 16.26
C VAL A 502 -1.30 17.84 15.98
N ARG A 503 -2.29 18.62 15.52
CA ARG A 503 -3.61 18.15 15.10
C ARG A 503 -3.79 18.33 13.61
N GLY A 504 -3.94 17.22 12.85
CA GLY A 504 -4.32 17.24 11.45
C GLY A 504 -5.84 17.24 11.28
N GLU A 505 -6.34 17.92 10.25
CA GLU A 505 -7.75 17.90 9.86
C GLU A 505 -8.03 16.78 8.85
N GLY A 506 -9.26 16.30 8.83
CA GLY A 506 -9.70 15.17 8.04
C GLY A 506 -10.05 15.50 6.61
N MET A 507 -10.71 14.54 5.99
CA MET A 507 -11.30 14.69 4.67
C MET A 507 -12.23 15.89 4.66
N MET A 508 -12.34 16.54 3.50
CA MET A 508 -13.15 17.74 3.30
C MET A 508 -12.62 19.01 3.99
N SER A 509 -11.40 19.02 4.50
CA SER A 509 -10.78 20.27 4.92
C SER A 509 -10.71 21.20 3.70
N ARG A 510 -11.41 22.34 3.80
CA ARG A 510 -11.43 23.38 2.75
C ARG A 510 -10.11 24.14 2.60
N LYS A 511 -9.12 23.82 3.41
CA LYS A 511 -7.80 24.48 3.45
C LYS A 511 -6.83 23.91 2.42
N VAL A 512 -7.18 22.77 1.82
CA VAL A 512 -6.38 22.03 0.83
C VAL A 512 -7.22 21.63 -0.38
N ALA A 513 -6.65 20.85 -1.30
CA ALA A 513 -7.38 20.33 -2.46
C ALA A 513 -8.60 19.50 -2.04
N THR A 514 -9.68 19.58 -2.80
CA THR A 514 -10.94 18.88 -2.45
C THR A 514 -10.85 17.37 -2.63
N GLY A 515 -11.52 16.64 -1.73
CA GLY A 515 -11.67 15.18 -1.82
C GLY A 515 -10.42 14.39 -1.44
N ILE A 516 -9.41 15.03 -0.83
CA ILE A 516 -8.22 14.33 -0.31
C ILE A 516 -8.34 14.02 1.18
N ALA A 517 -7.48 13.10 1.65
CA ALA A 517 -7.67 12.43 2.93
C ALA A 517 -7.47 13.31 4.15
N SER A 518 -6.59 14.32 4.11
CA SER A 518 -6.33 15.17 5.27
C SER A 518 -5.55 16.43 4.94
N ALA A 519 -5.50 17.34 5.91
CA ALA A 519 -4.68 18.55 5.90
C ALA A 519 -3.85 18.67 7.19
N PHE A 520 -2.66 19.28 7.09
CA PHE A 520 -1.80 19.57 8.23
C PHE A 520 -1.07 20.90 8.06
N GLY A 521 -0.38 21.36 9.11
CA GLY A 521 0.40 22.61 9.08
C GLY A 521 -0.42 23.81 9.54
N GLY A 522 -0.55 24.85 8.71
CA GLY A 522 -1.23 26.10 9.04
C GLY A 522 -2.74 26.00 8.99
N LEU A 523 -3.35 25.29 9.93
CA LEU A 523 -4.79 25.02 9.96
C LEU A 523 -5.63 26.06 10.72
N SER A 524 -5.01 27.08 11.33
CA SER A 524 -5.70 28.19 11.96
C SER A 524 -5.35 29.51 11.30
N VAL A 525 -6.23 30.52 11.43
CA VAL A 525 -5.99 31.86 10.89
C VAL A 525 -4.64 32.43 11.39
N ARG A 526 -4.32 32.25 12.64
CA ARG A 526 -3.07 32.77 13.19
C ARG A 526 -1.84 32.01 12.67
N LEU A 527 -1.90 30.68 12.59
CA LEU A 527 -0.79 29.89 12.05
C LEU A 527 -0.57 30.16 10.54
N HIS A 528 -1.65 30.25 9.78
CA HIS A 528 -1.59 30.50 8.35
C HIS A 528 -1.29 31.96 8.01
N ASP A 529 -2.18 32.89 8.41
CA ASP A 529 -2.12 34.30 7.94
C ASP A 529 -1.03 35.10 8.64
N HIS A 530 -0.85 34.86 9.97
CA HIS A 530 0.15 35.62 10.74
C HIS A 530 1.54 35.01 10.58
N PHE A 531 1.73 33.72 10.83
CA PHE A 531 3.03 33.08 10.76
C PHE A 531 3.42 32.63 9.34
N GLY A 532 2.46 32.51 8.44
CA GLY A 532 2.69 32.13 7.05
C GLY A 532 2.92 30.63 6.85
N ILE A 533 2.49 29.79 7.80
CA ILE A 533 2.58 28.32 7.67
C ILE A 533 1.53 27.87 6.65
N PRO A 534 1.90 27.17 5.55
CA PRO A 534 0.93 26.70 4.60
C PRO A 534 0.13 25.51 5.16
N ALA A 535 -1.10 25.33 4.68
CA ALA A 535 -1.80 24.06 4.80
C ALA A 535 -1.29 23.11 3.71
N ALA A 536 -0.83 21.93 4.08
CA ALA A 536 -0.40 20.89 3.18
C ALA A 536 -1.40 19.73 3.17
N GLY A 537 -1.64 19.14 1.99
CA GLY A 537 -2.66 18.11 1.78
C GLY A 537 -2.08 16.73 1.56
N CYS A 538 -2.69 15.70 2.22
CA CYS A 538 -2.37 14.30 2.01
C CYS A 538 -3.47 13.60 1.23
N SER A 539 -3.11 12.78 0.24
CA SER A 539 -4.03 11.92 -0.50
C SER A 539 -3.76 10.46 -0.24
N ASP A 540 -4.82 9.67 -0.06
CA ASP A 540 -4.72 8.22 -0.10
C ASP A 540 -4.27 7.72 -1.46
N GLY A 541 -3.82 6.48 -1.49
CA GLY A 541 -3.64 5.69 -2.67
C GLY A 541 -2.22 5.25 -2.96
N PRO A 542 -1.70 4.17 -2.33
CA PRO A 542 -0.52 3.47 -2.84
C PRO A 542 -0.59 3.17 -4.32
N SER A 543 -1.76 2.84 -4.87
CA SER A 543 -1.96 2.58 -6.31
C SER A 543 -2.37 3.80 -7.12
N GLY A 544 -2.14 5.03 -6.64
CA GLY A 544 -2.50 6.28 -7.30
C GLY A 544 -3.32 7.21 -6.41
N ILE A 545 -3.63 8.41 -6.89
CA ILE A 545 -4.32 9.43 -6.11
C ILE A 545 -5.79 9.03 -5.92
N ARG A 546 -6.19 8.69 -4.67
CA ARG A 546 -7.57 8.41 -4.34
C ARG A 546 -8.27 9.69 -3.87
N ARG A 547 -9.40 10.00 -4.48
CA ARG A 547 -10.21 11.19 -4.17
C ARG A 547 -11.64 10.77 -3.83
N ASP A 548 -12.07 11.03 -2.60
CA ASP A 548 -13.38 10.60 -2.07
C ASP A 548 -14.57 11.30 -2.73
N ASN A 549 -14.35 12.42 -3.39
CA ASN A 549 -15.37 13.16 -4.11
C ASN A 549 -15.59 12.69 -5.57
N GLY A 550 -15.01 11.54 -5.97
CA GLY A 550 -15.18 10.98 -7.30
C GLY A 550 -14.35 11.64 -8.41
N LEU A 551 -13.47 12.58 -8.08
CA LEU A 551 -12.55 13.14 -9.09
C LEU A 551 -11.54 12.09 -9.54
N GLU A 552 -11.33 12.04 -10.84
CA GLU A 552 -10.52 11.02 -11.49
C GLU A 552 -9.02 11.27 -11.33
N ALA A 553 -8.25 10.17 -11.28
CA ALA A 553 -6.80 10.15 -11.33
C ALA A 553 -6.30 8.87 -12.02
N SER A 554 -5.00 8.80 -12.29
CA SER A 554 -4.40 7.59 -12.85
C SER A 554 -4.27 6.51 -11.78
N LEU A 555 -4.63 5.28 -12.13
CA LEU A 555 -4.47 4.10 -11.29
C LEU A 555 -3.27 3.28 -11.80
N VAL A 556 -2.26 3.15 -10.97
CA VAL A 556 -1.07 2.33 -11.24
C VAL A 556 -1.27 0.90 -10.72
N PRO A 557 -0.43 -0.06 -11.12
CA PRO A 557 -0.51 -1.42 -10.63
C PRO A 557 -0.37 -1.53 -9.10
N ILE A 558 -0.97 -2.57 -8.54
CA ILE A 558 -0.87 -2.89 -7.11
C ILE A 558 0.58 -3.23 -6.70
N GLY A 559 0.88 -3.07 -5.41
CA GLY A 559 2.22 -3.30 -4.86
C GLY A 559 2.79 -4.70 -5.14
N THR A 560 1.98 -5.75 -4.97
CA THR A 560 2.35 -7.13 -5.30
C THR A 560 2.81 -7.28 -6.77
N LEU A 561 2.06 -6.70 -7.71
CA LEU A 561 2.45 -6.72 -9.13
C LEU A 561 3.75 -5.96 -9.36
N LEU A 562 3.87 -4.76 -8.78
CA LEU A 562 5.09 -3.94 -8.90
C LEU A 562 6.32 -4.69 -8.37
N ALA A 563 6.19 -5.40 -7.25
CA ALA A 563 7.26 -6.25 -6.72
C ALA A 563 7.59 -7.39 -7.67
N CYS A 564 6.59 -8.02 -8.30
CA CYS A 564 6.79 -9.08 -9.29
C CYS A 564 7.51 -8.60 -10.56
N THR A 565 7.63 -7.30 -10.81
CA THR A 565 8.49 -6.78 -11.88
C THR A 565 9.97 -6.96 -11.58
N TRP A 566 10.38 -6.95 -10.32
CA TRP A 566 11.78 -6.90 -9.86
C TRP A 566 12.58 -5.76 -10.50
N ASP A 567 11.89 -4.68 -10.90
CA ASP A 567 12.45 -3.53 -11.64
C ASP A 567 12.18 -2.22 -10.88
N THR A 568 13.12 -1.85 -10.02
CA THR A 568 13.02 -0.62 -9.22
C THR A 568 13.07 0.64 -10.08
N ALA A 569 13.70 0.60 -11.26
CA ALA A 569 13.77 1.76 -12.16
C ALA A 569 12.40 2.04 -12.80
N LEU A 570 11.70 0.98 -13.24
CA LEU A 570 10.34 1.10 -13.76
C LEU A 570 9.37 1.65 -12.69
N VAL A 571 9.48 1.16 -11.45
CA VAL A 571 8.66 1.65 -10.33
C VAL A 571 8.93 3.13 -10.05
N GLU A 572 10.19 3.55 -10.04
CA GLU A 572 10.59 4.94 -9.86
C GLU A 572 10.01 5.85 -10.95
N ASP A 573 10.04 5.41 -12.21
CA ASP A 573 9.48 6.14 -13.34
C ASP A 573 7.95 6.25 -13.31
N ILE A 574 7.25 5.20 -12.85
CA ILE A 574 5.80 5.24 -12.67
C ILE A 574 5.41 6.28 -11.62
N TYR A 575 6.11 6.26 -10.47
CA TYR A 575 5.79 7.21 -9.40
C TYR A 575 6.31 8.63 -9.66
N GLU A 576 7.20 8.84 -10.62
CA GLU A 576 7.43 10.17 -11.18
C GLU A 576 6.15 10.70 -11.85
N GLY A 577 5.42 9.87 -12.62
CA GLY A 577 4.13 10.24 -13.22
C GLY A 577 3.05 10.53 -12.18
N VAL A 578 2.97 9.74 -11.11
CA VAL A 578 2.06 10.01 -9.98
C VAL A 578 2.42 11.33 -9.30
N GLY A 579 3.70 11.60 -9.07
CA GLY A 579 4.19 12.85 -8.49
C GLY A 579 3.86 14.07 -9.35
N GLU A 580 3.87 13.93 -10.68
CA GLU A 580 3.44 14.97 -11.62
C GLU A 580 1.94 15.27 -11.47
N GLU A 581 1.09 14.24 -11.43
CA GLU A 581 -0.35 14.42 -11.16
C GLU A 581 -0.59 15.08 -9.79
N MET A 582 0.15 14.70 -8.74
CA MET A 582 0.06 15.33 -7.43
C MET A 582 0.39 16.83 -7.50
N ALA A 583 1.49 17.18 -8.17
CA ALA A 583 1.90 18.59 -8.32
C ALA A 583 0.85 19.42 -9.08
N GLU A 584 0.28 18.86 -10.15
CA GLU A 584 -0.79 19.51 -10.92
C GLU A 584 -2.06 19.74 -10.09
N ARG A 585 -2.36 18.85 -9.16
CA ARG A 585 -3.58 18.86 -8.33
C ARG A 585 -3.38 19.50 -6.96
N ASN A 586 -2.23 20.09 -6.67
CA ASN A 586 -1.88 20.69 -5.39
C ASN A 586 -1.95 19.70 -4.21
N ILE A 587 -1.52 18.47 -4.41
CA ILE A 587 -1.40 17.42 -3.39
C ILE A 587 0.06 17.32 -2.99
N ASP A 588 0.35 17.44 -1.70
CA ASP A 588 1.71 17.51 -1.18
C ASP A 588 2.30 16.14 -0.85
N VAL A 589 1.47 15.25 -0.28
CA VAL A 589 1.89 13.99 0.29
C VAL A 589 0.98 12.87 -0.17
N LEU A 590 1.57 11.80 -0.70
CA LEU A 590 0.88 10.54 -0.94
C LEU A 590 0.96 9.67 0.32
N LEU A 591 -0.16 9.13 0.80
CA LEU A 591 -0.20 8.16 1.90
C LEU A 591 0.15 6.76 1.38
N GLY A 592 1.38 6.63 0.99
CA GLY A 592 2.03 5.46 0.39
C GLY A 592 3.53 5.69 0.20
N PRO A 593 4.29 4.61 -0.05
CA PRO A 593 3.86 3.23 -0.23
C PRO A 593 3.55 2.51 1.08
N GLY A 594 2.68 1.49 1.00
CA GLY A 594 2.61 0.44 2.00
C GLY A 594 3.78 -0.52 1.83
N CYS A 595 4.50 -0.84 2.91
CA CYS A 595 5.68 -1.71 2.81
C CYS A 595 5.78 -2.76 3.94
N ASN A 596 4.65 -3.11 4.55
CA ASN A 596 4.59 -4.23 5.48
C ASN A 596 4.89 -5.55 4.75
N ILE A 597 5.28 -6.57 5.50
CA ILE A 597 5.63 -7.88 4.96
C ILE A 597 4.36 -8.70 4.68
N HIS A 598 4.32 -9.45 3.59
CA HIS A 598 3.34 -10.50 3.35
C HIS A 598 3.62 -11.66 4.30
N ARG A 599 3.18 -11.51 5.57
CA ARG A 599 3.38 -12.53 6.61
C ARG A 599 2.50 -13.75 6.38
N ASN A 600 1.25 -13.50 5.97
CA ASN A 600 0.26 -14.54 5.64
C ASN A 600 -0.49 -14.16 4.37
N VAL A 601 -0.82 -15.15 3.56
CA VAL A 601 -1.53 -14.96 2.28
C VAL A 601 -2.96 -14.43 2.45
N LEU A 602 -3.55 -14.57 3.65
CA LEU A 602 -4.90 -14.12 3.95
C LEU A 602 -4.99 -12.62 4.28
N ASN A 603 -3.88 -11.92 4.59
CA ASN A 603 -3.96 -10.51 4.90
C ASN A 603 -4.56 -9.71 3.73
N GLY A 604 -5.66 -9.01 4.01
CA GLY A 604 -6.44 -8.27 3.01
C GLY A 604 -5.68 -7.15 2.31
N ARG A 605 -4.66 -6.57 2.94
CA ARG A 605 -3.86 -5.46 2.38
C ARG A 605 -2.54 -5.90 1.74
N ASN A 606 -2.27 -7.20 1.58
CA ASN A 606 -1.09 -7.65 0.84
C ASN A 606 -1.04 -7.04 -0.58
N PHE A 607 -2.17 -6.80 -1.22
CA PHE A 607 -2.22 -6.22 -2.56
C PHE A 607 -1.47 -4.89 -2.68
N GLU A 608 -1.53 -4.02 -1.66
CA GLU A 608 -0.85 -2.72 -1.66
C GLU A 608 0.56 -2.76 -1.08
N TYR A 609 0.95 -3.87 -0.44
CA TYR A 609 2.31 -4.16 0.00
C TYR A 609 3.09 -4.84 -1.14
N PHE A 610 4.31 -5.29 -0.89
CA PHE A 610 5.17 -5.75 -1.98
C PHE A 610 5.47 -7.25 -1.94
N SER A 611 5.92 -7.79 -0.79
CA SER A 611 6.54 -9.11 -0.76
C SER A 611 6.62 -9.71 0.66
N GLU A 612 6.82 -11.03 0.73
CA GLU A 612 7.28 -11.73 1.93
C GLU A 612 8.76 -11.43 2.27
N ASP A 613 9.53 -10.89 1.30
CA ASP A 613 10.94 -10.56 1.49
C ASP A 613 11.15 -9.08 1.84
N PRO A 614 11.84 -8.77 2.96
CA PRO A 614 12.06 -7.41 3.43
C PRO A 614 12.98 -6.56 2.53
N LEU A 615 13.95 -7.17 1.85
CA LEU A 615 14.82 -6.45 0.93
C LEU A 615 14.06 -6.00 -0.32
N LEU A 616 13.31 -6.92 -0.94
CA LEU A 616 12.50 -6.62 -2.12
C LEU A 616 11.47 -5.52 -1.78
N SER A 617 10.74 -5.68 -0.66
CA SER A 617 9.76 -4.69 -0.19
C SER A 617 10.39 -3.32 0.04
N GLY A 618 11.54 -3.28 0.71
CA GLY A 618 12.24 -2.01 0.99
C GLY A 618 12.78 -1.32 -0.26
N LYS A 619 13.33 -2.07 -1.22
CA LYS A 619 13.84 -1.51 -2.48
C LYS A 619 12.71 -0.95 -3.36
N MET A 620 11.54 -1.61 -3.40
CA MET A 620 10.36 -1.11 -4.10
C MET A 620 9.83 0.17 -3.42
N ALA A 621 9.69 0.16 -2.08
CA ALA A 621 9.28 1.35 -1.34
C ALA A 621 10.23 2.54 -1.55
N ALA A 622 11.54 2.30 -1.55
CA ALA A 622 12.54 3.32 -1.83
C ALA A 622 12.41 3.91 -3.25
N ALA A 623 12.10 3.06 -4.25
CA ALA A 623 11.87 3.48 -5.62
C ALA A 623 10.63 4.40 -5.75
N VAL A 624 9.52 4.03 -5.10
CA VAL A 624 8.30 4.88 -5.03
C VAL A 624 8.63 6.28 -4.52
N LEU A 625 9.33 6.36 -3.38
CA LEU A 625 9.69 7.65 -2.77
C LEU A 625 10.59 8.51 -3.67
N ARG A 626 11.57 7.90 -4.33
CA ARG A 626 12.44 8.63 -5.26
C ARG A 626 11.67 9.15 -6.46
N GLY A 627 10.74 8.34 -7.01
CA GLY A 627 9.89 8.74 -8.13
C GLY A 627 9.04 9.96 -7.80
N LEU A 628 8.27 9.92 -6.71
CA LEU A 628 7.44 11.04 -6.24
C LEU A 628 8.27 12.32 -6.08
N ARG A 629 9.43 12.20 -5.47
CA ARG A 629 10.30 13.35 -5.17
C ARG A 629 10.90 14.02 -6.40
N ARG A 630 11.03 13.32 -7.53
CA ARG A 630 11.46 13.96 -8.80
C ARG A 630 10.55 15.12 -9.21
N LYS A 631 9.29 15.12 -8.77
CA LYS A 631 8.31 16.19 -9.01
C LYS A 631 8.03 17.07 -7.79
N GLY A 632 8.75 16.82 -6.70
CA GLY A 632 8.65 17.59 -5.45
C GLY A 632 7.48 17.19 -4.56
N ALA A 633 6.78 16.10 -4.88
CA ALA A 633 5.83 15.45 -3.99
C ALA A 633 6.54 14.53 -3.00
N GLU A 634 5.93 14.25 -1.86
CA GLU A 634 6.49 13.35 -0.84
C GLU A 634 5.57 12.13 -0.64
N GLY A 635 6.16 11.02 -0.21
CA GLY A 635 5.43 9.83 0.18
C GLY A 635 5.51 9.58 1.68
N THR A 636 4.47 8.95 2.22
CA THR A 636 4.39 8.50 3.61
C THR A 636 4.44 6.99 3.65
N ILE A 637 5.57 6.42 4.09
CA ILE A 637 5.68 4.96 4.23
C ILE A 637 4.79 4.47 5.37
N LYS A 638 4.06 3.36 5.13
CA LYS A 638 3.04 2.82 6.03
C LYS A 638 2.99 1.30 6.01
N HIS A 639 2.45 0.65 7.02
CA HIS A 639 2.02 1.14 8.34
C HIS A 639 3.05 0.70 9.38
N PHE A 640 3.66 1.65 10.07
CA PHE A 640 4.79 1.43 10.97
C PHE A 640 4.30 1.14 12.40
N ALA A 641 4.24 -0.17 12.87
CA ALA A 641 4.75 -1.33 12.19
C ALA A 641 3.88 -2.58 12.48
N LEU A 642 4.22 -3.70 11.82
CA LEU A 642 3.60 -5.01 12.04
C LEU A 642 2.07 -5.04 11.77
N ASN A 643 1.56 -4.25 10.82
CA ASN A 643 0.17 -4.36 10.35
C ASN A 643 0.09 -5.53 9.35
N ASN A 644 -0.06 -6.75 9.85
CA ASN A 644 -0.02 -7.97 9.05
C ASN A 644 -1.34 -8.75 9.03
N GLN A 645 -2.41 -8.15 9.57
CA GLN A 645 -3.81 -8.59 9.47
C GLN A 645 -4.73 -7.36 9.46
N GLU A 646 -5.91 -7.50 8.86
CA GLU A 646 -6.92 -6.43 8.84
C GLU A 646 -8.02 -6.66 9.88
N THR A 647 -8.43 -7.91 10.05
CA THR A 647 -9.38 -8.30 11.10
C THR A 647 -8.77 -7.99 12.46
N HIS A 648 -9.51 -7.26 13.30
CA HIS A 648 -9.09 -6.82 14.65
C HIS A 648 -7.84 -5.92 14.70
N ARG A 649 -7.37 -5.35 13.58
CA ARG A 649 -6.17 -4.51 13.51
C ARG A 649 -6.13 -3.34 14.49
N ARG A 650 -7.30 -2.90 15.02
CA ARG A 650 -7.41 -1.80 16.00
C ARG A 650 -7.36 -2.26 17.44
N THR A 651 -7.40 -3.56 17.70
CA THR A 651 -7.49 -4.14 19.06
C THR A 651 -6.41 -5.18 19.34
N GLU A 652 -5.80 -5.72 18.30
CA GLU A 652 -4.77 -6.74 18.43
C GLU A 652 -3.41 -6.16 18.89
N ASN A 653 -2.60 -7.02 19.48
CA ASN A 653 -1.22 -6.76 19.90
C ASN A 653 -0.29 -7.74 19.19
N SER A 654 0.52 -7.23 18.27
CA SER A 654 1.53 -8.00 17.57
C SER A 654 2.70 -8.32 18.51
N VAL A 655 2.81 -9.57 18.93
CA VAL A 655 3.88 -10.04 19.83
C VAL A 655 5.00 -10.69 19.03
N ALA A 656 6.14 -10.03 18.93
CA ALA A 656 7.26 -10.48 18.12
C ALA A 656 8.60 -10.29 18.84
N SER A 657 9.60 -11.08 18.49
CA SER A 657 10.95 -10.91 19.02
C SER A 657 11.62 -9.65 18.49
N ALA A 658 12.53 -9.06 19.25
CA ALA A 658 13.30 -7.90 18.77
C ALA A 658 14.11 -8.25 17.51
N ARG A 659 14.51 -9.52 17.36
CA ARG A 659 15.19 -10.04 16.17
C ARG A 659 14.29 -10.02 14.95
N ALA A 660 13.10 -10.64 15.03
CA ALA A 660 12.15 -10.67 13.93
C ALA A 660 11.69 -9.26 13.54
N ILE A 661 11.41 -8.42 14.52
CA ILE A 661 11.03 -7.02 14.28
C ILE A 661 12.11 -6.31 13.44
N ARG A 662 13.40 -6.47 13.76
CA ARG A 662 14.49 -5.77 13.08
C ARG A 662 14.90 -6.40 11.75
N GLU A 663 15.00 -7.73 11.68
CA GLU A 663 15.48 -8.41 10.46
C GLU A 663 14.40 -8.51 9.38
N ILE A 664 13.10 -8.54 9.76
CA ILE A 664 11.99 -8.79 8.87
C ILE A 664 11.07 -7.56 8.79
N TYR A 665 10.36 -7.23 9.86
CA TYR A 665 9.21 -6.32 9.80
C TYR A 665 9.57 -4.83 9.69
N LEU A 666 10.69 -4.41 10.26
CA LEU A 666 11.19 -3.03 10.15
C LEU A 666 12.19 -2.83 9.01
N ARG A 667 12.74 -3.90 8.46
CA ARG A 667 13.77 -3.79 7.42
C ARG A 667 13.31 -3.04 6.16
N PRO A 668 12.07 -3.22 5.64
CA PRO A 668 11.58 -2.42 4.52
C PRO A 668 11.54 -0.92 4.82
N PHE A 669 11.10 -0.57 6.03
CA PHE A 669 11.06 0.84 6.48
C PHE A 669 12.46 1.43 6.62
N GLU A 670 13.41 0.67 7.17
CA GLU A 670 14.81 1.11 7.27
C GLU A 670 15.40 1.42 5.90
N ILE A 671 15.19 0.54 4.91
CA ILE A 671 15.65 0.74 3.53
C ILE A 671 14.96 1.98 2.93
N ALA A 672 13.65 2.13 3.09
CA ALA A 672 12.92 3.29 2.60
C ALA A 672 13.40 4.61 3.23
N VAL A 673 13.78 4.60 4.51
CA VAL A 673 14.37 5.76 5.18
C VAL A 673 15.77 6.05 4.65
N LYS A 674 16.65 5.05 4.62
CA LYS A 674 18.09 5.25 4.32
C LYS A 674 18.39 5.39 2.83
N GLU A 675 17.71 4.63 1.97
CA GLU A 675 17.95 4.61 0.53
C GLU A 675 16.87 5.38 -0.26
N GLY A 676 15.62 5.32 0.21
CA GLY A 676 14.50 6.10 -0.35
C GLY A 676 14.47 7.52 0.15
N GLY A 677 15.13 7.82 1.29
CA GLY A 677 15.14 9.13 1.91
C GLY A 677 13.77 9.57 2.41
N ALA A 678 12.96 8.64 2.93
CA ALA A 678 11.62 8.93 3.46
C ALA A 678 11.64 10.13 4.42
N LYS A 679 10.64 11.00 4.29
CA LYS A 679 10.45 12.19 5.13
C LYS A 679 9.13 12.18 5.88
N SER A 680 8.26 11.22 5.60
CA SER A 680 7.00 11.01 6.31
C SER A 680 6.77 9.53 6.55
N ILE A 681 6.25 9.20 7.73
CA ILE A 681 5.92 7.83 8.16
C ILE A 681 4.57 7.86 8.86
N MET A 682 3.75 6.85 8.61
CA MET A 682 2.47 6.62 9.29
C MET A 682 2.58 5.40 10.20
N THR A 683 2.26 5.57 11.49
CA THR A 683 2.18 4.45 12.44
C THR A 683 0.94 3.61 12.19
N SER A 684 1.02 2.32 12.50
CA SER A 684 -0.09 1.38 12.36
C SER A 684 -1.14 1.51 13.47
N TYR A 685 -2.29 0.84 13.30
CA TYR A 685 -3.35 0.81 14.33
C TYR A 685 -3.04 -0.10 15.51
N ASN A 686 -2.38 -1.23 15.26
CA ASN A 686 -2.12 -2.28 16.23
C ASN A 686 -1.11 -1.88 17.31
N ALA A 687 -1.12 -2.61 18.40
CA ALA A 687 -0.03 -2.57 19.35
C ALA A 687 1.15 -3.44 18.90
N VAL A 688 2.35 -3.09 19.31
CA VAL A 688 3.57 -3.90 19.17
C VAL A 688 4.15 -4.14 20.56
N ASN A 689 4.19 -5.40 20.97
CA ASN A 689 4.68 -5.80 22.29
C ASN A 689 4.05 -5.02 23.45
N GLY A 690 2.73 -4.76 23.38
CA GLY A 690 1.94 -4.12 24.45
C GLY A 690 1.77 -2.60 24.35
N HIS A 691 2.47 -1.92 23.42
CA HIS A 691 2.34 -0.48 23.19
C HIS A 691 1.76 -0.20 21.82
N TRP A 692 0.66 0.58 21.77
CA TRP A 692 0.07 0.99 20.49
C TRP A 692 1.07 1.74 19.64
N SER A 693 1.19 1.39 18.37
CA SER A 693 2.21 1.94 17.47
C SER A 693 2.22 3.47 17.48
N ALA A 694 1.05 4.09 17.57
CA ALA A 694 0.92 5.55 17.65
C ALA A 694 1.54 6.18 18.91
N SER A 695 1.69 5.43 19.99
CA SER A 695 2.33 5.88 21.24
C SER A 695 3.55 5.02 21.63
N ASN A 696 4.10 4.26 20.69
CA ASN A 696 5.25 3.40 20.95
C ASN A 696 6.56 4.21 20.88
N PHE A 697 7.09 4.57 22.05
CA PHE A 697 8.32 5.33 22.17
C PHE A 697 9.54 4.62 21.55
N GLU A 698 9.61 3.29 21.67
CA GLU A 698 10.74 2.54 21.13
C GLU A 698 10.73 2.54 19.61
N LEU A 699 9.56 2.40 18.98
CA LEU A 699 9.43 2.51 17.53
C LEU A 699 9.74 3.93 17.03
N CYS A 700 9.03 4.93 17.56
CA CYS A 700 9.05 6.28 17.00
C CYS A 700 10.32 7.06 17.39
N THR A 701 10.85 6.85 18.60
CA THR A 701 12.04 7.59 19.07
C THR A 701 13.31 6.77 18.94
N LYS A 702 13.37 5.58 19.56
CA LYS A 702 14.63 4.83 19.65
C LYS A 702 15.07 4.30 18.30
N ILE A 703 14.21 3.52 17.62
CA ILE A 703 14.55 2.92 16.33
C ILE A 703 14.58 3.99 15.24
N LEU A 704 13.47 4.65 15.02
CA LEU A 704 13.32 5.52 13.86
C LEU A 704 14.28 6.71 13.88
N ARG A 705 14.36 7.41 15.01
CA ARG A 705 15.11 8.68 15.07
C ARG A 705 16.55 8.49 15.57
N GLU A 706 16.74 7.74 16.67
CA GLU A 706 18.10 7.63 17.24
C GLU A 706 18.96 6.62 16.46
N GLU A 707 18.40 5.49 16.02
CA GLU A 707 19.17 4.47 15.33
C GLU A 707 19.26 4.71 13.82
N TRP A 708 18.17 5.10 13.16
CA TRP A 708 18.14 5.32 11.70
C TRP A 708 18.43 6.77 11.30
N GLY A 709 18.32 7.72 12.23
CA GLY A 709 18.57 9.14 11.97
C GLY A 709 17.45 9.84 11.19
N PHE A 710 16.22 9.31 11.26
CA PHE A 710 15.07 9.92 10.62
C PHE A 710 14.78 11.31 11.21
N SER A 711 14.61 12.30 10.34
CA SER A 711 14.39 13.70 10.71
C SER A 711 13.11 14.30 10.12
N GLY A 712 12.23 13.45 9.61
CA GLY A 712 10.95 13.85 9.03
C GLY A 712 9.81 13.83 10.03
N MET A 713 8.58 13.89 9.53
CA MET A 713 7.33 13.87 10.29
C MET A 713 6.80 12.44 10.44
N VAL A 714 6.37 12.09 11.65
CA VAL A 714 5.60 10.87 11.94
C VAL A 714 4.15 11.25 12.17
N MET A 715 3.23 10.61 11.45
CA MET A 715 1.79 10.78 11.64
C MET A 715 1.15 9.49 12.15
N THR A 716 0.02 9.61 12.84
CA THR A 716 -0.80 8.45 13.17
C THR A 716 -1.58 7.98 11.94
N ASP A 717 -2.03 6.74 11.93
CA ASP A 717 -3.15 6.35 11.08
C ASP A 717 -4.43 7.06 11.54
N TRP A 718 -5.52 7.05 10.71
CA TRP A 718 -6.75 7.81 10.96
C TRP A 718 -7.48 7.32 12.20
N TRP A 719 -7.66 8.21 13.16
CA TRP A 719 -8.29 7.91 14.46
C TRP A 719 -7.61 6.76 15.22
N ALA A 720 -6.31 6.62 15.09
CA ALA A 720 -5.56 5.64 15.84
C ALA A 720 -5.67 5.87 17.34
N SER A 721 -5.64 4.77 18.08
CA SER A 721 -5.64 4.79 19.55
C SER A 721 -4.22 4.86 20.11
N MET A 722 -4.06 5.49 21.26
CA MET A 722 -2.82 5.58 22.01
C MET A 722 -3.05 5.08 23.43
N ASN A 723 -2.18 4.21 23.95
CA ASN A 723 -2.12 3.90 25.37
C ASN A 723 -1.02 4.73 26.06
N ASP A 724 -0.85 4.57 27.36
CA ASP A 724 0.24 5.21 28.08
C ASP A 724 1.58 4.73 27.53
N CYS A 725 2.41 5.65 27.05
CA CYS A 725 3.66 5.32 26.36
C CYS A 725 4.75 4.74 27.28
N GLU A 726 4.61 4.90 28.59
CA GLU A 726 5.52 4.34 29.61
C GLU A 726 5.04 3.00 30.15
N ASN A 727 3.72 2.89 30.41
CA ASN A 727 3.14 1.80 31.19
C ASN A 727 2.17 0.91 30.40
N GLY A 728 1.88 1.25 29.13
CA GLY A 728 0.91 0.50 28.34
C GLY A 728 -0.53 0.73 28.78
N GLY A 729 -1.33 -0.32 28.85
CA GLY A 729 -2.71 -0.28 29.34
C GLY A 729 -3.74 0.09 28.29
N LYS A 730 -4.93 0.57 28.72
CA LYS A 730 -6.08 0.77 27.85
C LYS A 730 -5.87 1.94 26.88
N PRO A 731 -6.05 1.72 25.57
CA PRO A 731 -5.89 2.78 24.58
C PRO A 731 -7.10 3.71 24.50
N SER A 732 -6.85 4.94 24.00
CA SER A 732 -7.87 5.91 23.65
C SER A 732 -7.43 6.76 22.47
N VAL A 733 -8.36 7.13 21.60
CA VAL A 733 -8.17 8.10 20.51
C VAL A 733 -7.94 9.53 21.00
N ARG A 734 -8.07 9.78 22.32
CA ARG A 734 -7.96 11.11 22.92
C ARG A 734 -6.66 11.33 23.69
N ASN A 735 -5.82 10.31 23.81
CA ASN A 735 -4.56 10.36 24.54
C ASN A 735 -3.42 10.95 23.66
N LEU A 736 -3.65 12.12 23.05
CA LEU A 736 -2.69 12.74 22.14
C LEU A 736 -1.36 13.06 22.84
N SER A 737 -1.40 13.34 24.15
CA SER A 737 -0.17 13.56 24.92
C SER A 737 0.77 12.37 24.87
N GLN A 738 0.26 11.15 24.75
CA GLN A 738 1.08 9.94 24.73
C GLN A 738 1.80 9.76 23.39
N MET A 739 1.15 10.09 22.26
CA MET A 739 1.83 10.09 20.96
C MET A 739 2.94 11.16 20.91
N VAL A 740 2.66 12.36 21.46
CA VAL A 740 3.63 13.45 21.50
C VAL A 740 4.85 13.04 22.33
N LYS A 741 4.67 12.39 23.49
CA LYS A 741 5.77 11.86 24.31
C LYS A 741 6.57 10.77 23.59
N ALA A 742 5.93 9.96 22.77
CA ALA A 742 6.57 8.96 21.94
C ALA A 742 7.26 9.54 20.69
N ARG A 743 7.05 10.84 20.38
CA ARG A 743 7.51 11.54 19.18
C ARG A 743 6.88 10.99 17.88
N ASN A 744 5.60 10.62 17.97
CA ASN A 744 4.69 10.59 16.85
C ASN A 744 4.12 12.00 16.75
N ASP A 745 4.43 12.71 15.67
CA ASP A 745 4.40 14.17 15.69
C ASP A 745 3.00 14.74 15.51
N ILE A 746 2.13 14.07 14.76
CA ILE A 746 0.83 14.63 14.40
C ILE A 746 -0.28 13.56 14.42
N TYR A 747 -1.40 13.93 15.04
CA TYR A 747 -2.61 13.10 15.06
C TYR A 747 -3.46 13.27 13.82
N MET A 748 -3.78 12.19 13.16
CA MET A 748 -4.71 12.11 12.03
C MET A 748 -5.98 11.36 12.45
N VAL A 749 -7.17 11.96 12.52
CA VAL A 749 -7.43 13.37 12.25
C VAL A 749 -8.41 13.87 13.32
N VAL A 750 -8.37 15.17 13.62
CA VAL A 750 -9.41 15.83 14.40
C VAL A 750 -10.55 16.30 13.50
N SER A 751 -11.66 16.75 14.08
CA SER A 751 -12.74 17.36 13.31
C SER A 751 -12.26 18.64 12.62
N ASN A 752 -12.70 18.86 11.38
CA ASN A 752 -12.34 20.05 10.62
C ASN A 752 -12.71 21.34 11.37
N ASP A 753 -11.86 22.36 11.24
CA ASP A 753 -11.95 23.65 11.94
C ASP A 753 -11.85 23.57 13.48
N THR A 754 -11.36 22.45 14.04
CA THR A 754 -11.18 22.28 15.50
C THR A 754 -9.74 22.16 15.97
N ALA A 755 -8.76 22.16 15.06
CA ALA A 755 -7.34 22.04 15.40
C ALA A 755 -6.88 23.09 16.44
N GLU A 756 -7.34 24.36 16.27
CA GLU A 756 -7.00 25.48 17.16
C GLU A 756 -7.74 25.44 18.50
N THR A 757 -8.98 24.96 18.51
CA THR A 757 -9.88 25.08 19.64
C THR A 757 -9.88 23.89 20.61
N GLY A 758 -9.15 22.81 20.27
CA GLY A 758 -9.20 21.56 21.04
C GLY A 758 -10.60 20.91 21.07
N GLY A 759 -11.46 21.22 20.10
CA GLY A 759 -12.84 20.72 20.01
C GLY A 759 -12.96 19.21 19.86
N PHE A 760 -11.86 18.52 19.56
CA PHE A 760 -11.77 17.06 19.56
C PHE A 760 -11.88 16.48 21.00
N GLY A 761 -11.54 17.26 22.03
CA GLY A 761 -11.61 16.85 23.44
C GLY A 761 -10.48 15.91 23.83
N ASP A 762 -9.29 16.11 23.26
CA ASP A 762 -8.05 15.44 23.62
C ASP A 762 -7.43 15.99 24.92
N ASP A 763 -6.35 15.39 25.35
CA ASP A 763 -5.69 15.65 26.63
C ASP A 763 -4.53 16.65 26.59
N LEU A 764 -4.25 17.31 25.44
CA LEU A 764 -3.07 18.16 25.30
C LEU A 764 -3.05 19.35 26.25
N GLU A 765 -4.17 20.10 26.33
CA GLU A 765 -4.28 21.27 27.20
C GLU A 765 -4.27 20.94 28.69
N SER A 766 -4.82 19.80 29.09
CA SER A 766 -4.74 19.34 30.48
C SER A 766 -3.33 18.92 30.84
N THR A 767 -2.67 18.16 29.95
CA THR A 767 -1.30 17.70 30.18
C THR A 767 -0.31 18.86 30.23
N LEU A 768 -0.48 19.90 29.41
CA LEU A 768 0.35 21.13 29.49
C LEU A 768 0.27 21.84 30.85
N LYS A 769 -0.88 21.73 31.53
CA LYS A 769 -1.06 22.32 32.87
C LYS A 769 -0.50 21.43 33.97
N GLU A 770 -0.56 20.12 33.80
CA GLU A 770 -0.25 19.13 34.84
C GLU A 770 1.22 18.67 34.79
N ASP A 771 1.81 18.56 33.60
CA ASP A 771 3.19 18.09 33.37
C ASP A 771 4.08 19.22 32.82
N SER A 772 4.87 19.80 33.68
CA SER A 772 5.79 20.90 33.33
C SER A 772 6.85 20.52 32.29
N THR A 773 7.05 19.22 32.02
CA THR A 773 8.03 18.75 31.04
C THR A 773 7.41 18.54 29.65
N PHE A 774 6.08 18.49 29.56
CA PHE A 774 5.36 18.12 28.34
C PHE A 774 5.56 19.13 27.20
N ARG A 775 5.69 20.41 27.52
CA ARG A 775 5.94 21.47 26.54
C ARG A 775 7.17 21.18 25.66
N ALA A 776 8.22 20.62 26.25
CA ALA A 776 9.45 20.28 25.51
C ALA A 776 9.22 19.18 24.44
N TYR A 777 8.41 18.16 24.78
CA TYR A 777 8.03 17.11 23.82
C TYR A 777 7.17 17.68 22.68
N LEU A 778 6.20 18.53 23.03
CA LEU A 778 5.33 19.18 22.05
C LEU A 778 6.14 20.07 21.08
N GLN A 779 7.09 20.85 21.60
CA GLN A 779 8.01 21.67 20.79
C GLN A 779 8.86 20.82 19.83
N GLN A 780 9.28 19.64 20.27
CA GLN A 780 10.05 18.73 19.44
C GLN A 780 9.22 18.21 18.26
N CYS A 781 8.00 17.76 18.49
CA CYS A 781 7.08 17.35 17.42
C CYS A 781 6.80 18.50 16.44
N VAL A 782 6.57 19.71 16.96
CA VAL A 782 6.36 20.90 16.12
C VAL A 782 7.59 21.24 15.28
N CYS A 783 8.80 21.05 15.81
CA CYS A 783 10.03 21.22 14.98
C CYS A 783 10.06 20.23 13.80
N ASP A 784 9.69 18.97 14.03
CA ASP A 784 9.67 17.94 13.00
C ASP A 784 8.57 18.21 11.95
N ILE A 785 7.37 18.63 12.37
CA ILE A 785 6.28 19.04 11.47
C ILE A 785 6.68 20.23 10.60
N LEU A 786 7.22 21.29 11.19
CA LEU A 786 7.65 22.49 10.44
C LEU A 786 8.80 22.19 9.49
N GLY A 787 9.74 21.34 9.92
CA GLY A 787 10.85 20.88 9.10
C GLY A 787 10.40 20.11 7.87
N PHE A 788 9.39 19.23 8.02
CA PHE A 788 8.79 18.49 6.91
C PHE A 788 7.94 19.42 6.03
N THR A 789 7.06 20.24 6.63
CA THR A 789 6.22 21.18 5.89
C THR A 789 7.05 22.07 4.96
N ALA A 790 8.26 22.48 5.38
CA ALA A 790 9.16 23.30 4.55
C ALA A 790 9.69 22.56 3.30
N GLU A 791 9.54 21.26 3.19
CA GLU A 791 9.95 20.46 2.03
C GLU A 791 8.79 20.18 1.06
N THR A 792 7.55 20.41 1.46
CA THR A 792 6.35 20.14 0.65
C THR A 792 6.16 21.11 -0.51
N LEU A 793 5.30 20.77 -1.45
CA LEU A 793 4.90 21.66 -2.54
C LEU A 793 4.24 22.94 -2.02
N ALA A 794 3.45 22.83 -0.94
CA ALA A 794 2.82 23.97 -0.29
C ALA A 794 3.80 25.01 0.22
N ALA A 795 5.00 24.62 0.67
CA ALA A 795 6.03 25.54 1.11
C ALA A 795 6.59 26.42 -0.03
N LYS A 796 6.59 25.90 -1.26
CA LYS A 796 7.06 26.65 -2.45
C LYS A 796 6.03 27.67 -2.92
N ASN A 797 4.75 27.46 -2.60
CA ASN A 797 3.65 28.35 -2.91
C ASN A 797 2.63 28.37 -1.75
N PRO A 798 2.99 28.92 -0.59
CA PRO A 798 2.19 28.86 0.64
C PRO A 798 0.82 29.54 0.54
N LEU A 799 0.69 30.53 -0.33
CA LEU A 799 -0.55 31.29 -0.56
C LEU A 799 -1.20 30.91 -1.89
N ARG A 800 -0.87 29.76 -2.45
CA ARG A 800 -1.48 29.28 -3.70
C ARG A 800 -3.01 29.26 -3.54
N PRO A 801 -3.76 29.96 -4.40
CA PRO A 801 -5.19 29.83 -4.37
C PRO A 801 -5.57 28.39 -4.69
N LEU A 802 -6.53 27.82 -3.97
CA LEU A 802 -7.12 26.55 -4.35
C LEU A 802 -7.67 26.75 -5.77
N LYS A 803 -7.10 26.05 -6.74
CA LYS A 803 -7.69 26.02 -8.09
C LYS A 803 -9.00 25.27 -8.00
N ASN A 804 -10.08 25.93 -8.35
CA ASN A 804 -11.34 25.22 -8.55
C ASN A 804 -11.16 24.25 -9.72
N GLU A 805 -10.93 23.00 -9.37
CA GLU A 805 -10.72 21.93 -10.33
C GLU A 805 -12.02 21.58 -11.05
N ILE A 806 -13.15 21.81 -10.38
CA ILE A 806 -14.47 21.51 -10.92
C ILE A 806 -15.05 22.78 -11.52
N ARG A 807 -15.25 22.74 -12.83
CA ARG A 807 -15.93 23.79 -13.57
C ARG A 807 -17.13 23.24 -14.28
N ILE A 808 -18.31 23.71 -13.93
CA ILE A 808 -19.54 23.38 -14.63
C ILE A 808 -19.94 24.58 -15.51
N LYS A 809 -19.58 24.46 -16.79
CA LYS A 809 -19.74 25.53 -17.79
C LYS A 809 -21.09 25.53 -18.49
N ASN A 810 -21.91 24.50 -18.29
CA ASN A 810 -23.18 24.36 -19.01
C ASN A 810 -24.35 24.37 -18.01
N PRO A 811 -24.92 25.51 -17.69
CA PRO A 811 -26.18 25.60 -16.98
C PRO A 811 -27.28 24.83 -17.72
N LEU A 812 -28.31 24.41 -17.02
CA LEU A 812 -29.43 23.67 -17.58
C LEU A 812 -30.19 24.51 -18.60
N LYS A 813 -30.43 23.97 -19.81
CA LYS A 813 -31.23 24.60 -20.87
C LYS A 813 -32.71 24.45 -20.62
N THR A 814 -33.12 23.43 -19.89
CA THR A 814 -34.52 23.10 -19.61
C THR A 814 -34.70 22.74 -18.15
N ILE A 815 -35.69 23.30 -17.51
CA ILE A 815 -36.04 23.09 -16.11
C ILE A 815 -37.52 22.67 -16.08
N PRO A 816 -37.95 21.77 -15.18
CA PRO A 816 -39.36 21.44 -15.00
C PRO A 816 -40.19 22.69 -14.72
N ALA A 817 -41.34 22.85 -15.39
CA ALA A 817 -42.14 24.07 -15.35
C ALA A 817 -42.58 24.51 -13.95
N ASN A 818 -42.68 23.58 -12.99
CA ASN A 818 -43.09 23.83 -11.61
C ASN A 818 -41.94 23.69 -10.59
N ALA A 819 -40.68 23.68 -11.04
CA ALA A 819 -39.56 23.55 -10.16
C ALA A 819 -39.31 24.80 -9.32
N LYS A 820 -39.15 24.64 -8.01
CA LYS A 820 -38.68 25.74 -7.17
C LYS A 820 -37.20 25.98 -7.49
N ILE A 821 -36.86 27.24 -7.80
CA ILE A 821 -35.48 27.65 -8.03
C ILE A 821 -35.01 28.48 -6.82
N TYR A 822 -34.01 27.97 -6.10
CA TYR A 822 -33.40 28.69 -4.98
C TYR A 822 -32.40 29.73 -5.48
N THR A 823 -32.17 30.76 -4.70
CA THR A 823 -31.13 31.76 -4.98
C THR A 823 -29.87 31.50 -4.17
N ILE A 824 -28.73 32.07 -4.60
CA ILE A 824 -27.50 32.03 -3.83
C ILE A 824 -27.70 32.61 -2.43
N GLY A 825 -27.27 31.89 -1.40
CA GLY A 825 -27.48 32.23 0.01
C GLY A 825 -28.83 31.80 0.60
N GLU A 826 -29.75 31.29 -0.23
CA GLU A 826 -31.02 30.75 0.26
C GLU A 826 -30.84 29.34 0.81
N LYS A 827 -31.55 29.03 1.90
CA LYS A 827 -31.56 27.70 2.49
C LYS A 827 -32.29 26.71 1.58
N ILE A 828 -31.55 25.70 1.12
CA ILE A 828 -32.03 24.65 0.22
C ILE A 828 -32.45 23.43 1.08
N VAL A 829 -33.71 23.01 0.89
CA VAL A 829 -34.23 21.79 1.54
C VAL A 829 -34.22 20.66 0.53
N ILE A 830 -33.46 19.58 0.85
CA ILE A 830 -33.37 18.36 0.05
C ILE A 830 -34.06 17.22 0.81
N ASP A 831 -34.90 16.47 0.10
CA ASP A 831 -35.47 15.23 0.63
C ASP A 831 -34.41 14.13 0.57
N GLN A 832 -34.01 13.63 1.75
CA GLN A 832 -32.99 12.57 1.91
C GLN A 832 -33.39 11.24 1.27
N ASN A 833 -34.69 10.99 1.15
CA ASN A 833 -35.25 9.75 0.62
C ASN A 833 -35.54 9.83 -0.88
N SER A 834 -35.16 10.93 -1.52
CA SER A 834 -35.42 11.18 -2.93
C SER A 834 -34.15 11.53 -3.67
N SER A 835 -33.87 10.84 -4.76
CA SER A 835 -32.84 11.20 -5.73
C SER A 835 -33.24 12.36 -6.65
N ALA A 836 -34.44 12.95 -6.45
CA ALA A 836 -34.93 14.06 -7.29
C ALA A 836 -34.10 15.33 -7.02
N PRO A 837 -33.56 15.97 -8.06
CA PRO A 837 -32.76 17.17 -7.89
C PRO A 837 -33.64 18.39 -7.50
N VAL A 838 -33.06 19.29 -6.73
CA VAL A 838 -33.52 20.64 -6.51
C VAL A 838 -32.76 21.60 -7.45
N TYR A 839 -33.24 22.81 -7.65
CA TYR A 839 -32.65 23.74 -8.61
C TYR A 839 -32.25 25.04 -7.92
N PHE A 840 -31.11 25.62 -8.35
CA PHE A 840 -30.70 26.95 -7.89
C PHE A 840 -30.15 27.79 -9.04
N SER A 841 -30.19 29.13 -8.88
CA SER A 841 -29.73 30.06 -9.89
C SER A 841 -28.48 30.81 -9.46
N VAL A 842 -27.52 30.89 -10.38
CA VAL A 842 -26.27 31.64 -10.29
C VAL A 842 -26.42 32.92 -11.14
N GLN A 843 -26.24 34.08 -10.53
CA GLN A 843 -26.44 35.39 -11.17
C GLN A 843 -25.18 35.93 -11.88
N SER A 844 -24.01 35.41 -11.54
CA SER A 844 -22.72 35.76 -12.16
C SER A 844 -21.76 34.61 -12.14
N ALA A 845 -20.99 34.44 -13.19
CA ALA A 845 -19.94 33.41 -13.23
C ALA A 845 -18.90 33.65 -12.14
N GLY A 846 -18.50 32.58 -11.41
CA GLY A 846 -17.57 32.69 -10.31
C GLY A 846 -17.42 31.42 -9.52
N ASN A 847 -16.68 31.56 -8.43
CA ASN A 847 -16.45 30.47 -7.48
C ASN A 847 -17.58 30.42 -6.46
N TYR A 848 -18.03 29.20 -6.17
CA TYR A 848 -19.14 28.94 -5.26
C TYR A 848 -18.79 27.77 -4.33
N ASN A 849 -19.31 27.87 -3.11
CA ASN A 849 -19.21 26.82 -2.10
C ASN A 849 -20.60 26.21 -1.87
N VAL A 850 -20.68 24.88 -1.85
CA VAL A 850 -21.89 24.15 -1.45
C VAL A 850 -21.67 23.63 -0.04
N SER A 851 -22.43 24.16 0.92
CA SER A 851 -22.33 23.84 2.33
C SER A 851 -23.62 23.24 2.86
N GLY A 852 -23.55 22.51 3.98
CA GLY A 852 -24.73 21.97 4.64
C GLY A 852 -24.38 21.44 6.02
N PHE A 853 -25.43 21.01 6.75
CA PHE A 853 -25.28 20.29 8.02
C PHE A 853 -25.44 18.81 7.77
N PHE A 854 -24.53 18.01 8.31
CA PHE A 854 -24.59 16.56 8.22
C PHE A 854 -24.45 15.91 9.58
N CYS A 855 -25.03 14.72 9.71
CA CYS A 855 -25.03 13.94 10.92
C CYS A 855 -24.94 12.46 10.57
N LYS A 856 -24.16 11.72 11.34
CA LYS A 856 -24.17 10.27 11.33
C LYS A 856 -24.50 9.77 12.73
N ASP A 857 -25.62 9.05 12.85
CA ASP A 857 -26.02 8.33 14.06
C ASP A 857 -25.20 7.05 14.20
N GLY A 858 -24.92 6.67 15.45
CA GLY A 858 -24.23 5.42 15.77
C GLY A 858 -22.84 5.63 16.30
N GLY A 859 -22.34 4.60 16.98
CA GLY A 859 -21.02 4.57 17.60
C GLY A 859 -19.88 4.61 16.59
N ASP A 860 -18.67 4.53 17.07
CA ASP A 860 -17.43 4.42 16.29
C ASP A 860 -17.52 3.25 15.30
N SER A 861 -18.03 3.51 14.10
CA SER A 861 -17.96 2.53 13.02
C SER A 861 -16.53 2.50 12.46
N VAL A 862 -16.10 1.35 12.03
CA VAL A 862 -14.79 1.15 11.41
C VAL A 862 -14.71 1.87 10.06
N SER A 863 -15.86 2.19 9.45
CA SER A 863 -15.97 2.74 8.10
C SER A 863 -16.47 4.18 8.08
N GLN A 864 -16.00 4.94 7.09
CA GLN A 864 -16.57 6.23 6.74
C GLN A 864 -17.86 6.06 5.94
N SER A 865 -18.82 6.96 6.20
CA SER A 865 -19.97 7.15 5.33
C SER A 865 -19.74 8.32 4.38
N ILE A 866 -20.20 8.21 3.15
CA ILE A 866 -20.02 9.21 2.11
C ILE A 866 -21.37 9.53 1.45
N THR A 867 -21.67 10.82 1.35
CA THR A 867 -22.81 11.34 0.57
C THR A 867 -22.28 12.36 -0.44
N ASN A 868 -22.28 11.99 -1.71
CA ASN A 868 -21.84 12.86 -2.80
C ASN A 868 -22.81 14.01 -3.05
N VAL A 869 -22.26 15.15 -3.40
CA VAL A 869 -23.00 16.32 -3.89
C VAL A 869 -22.89 16.36 -5.40
N LEU A 870 -24.01 16.26 -6.08
CA LEU A 870 -24.09 16.28 -7.55
C LEU A 870 -24.60 17.63 -8.03
N ILE A 871 -23.89 18.27 -8.95
CA ILE A 871 -24.37 19.44 -9.70
C ILE A 871 -24.51 19.05 -11.18
N ASN A 872 -25.71 19.19 -11.74
CA ASN A 872 -26.03 18.71 -13.08
C ASN A 872 -25.64 17.24 -13.30
N ALA A 873 -25.91 16.40 -12.30
CA ALA A 873 -25.53 14.98 -12.24
C ALA A 873 -24.00 14.69 -12.25
N GLN A 874 -23.16 15.70 -12.14
CA GLN A 874 -21.72 15.54 -11.98
C GLN A 874 -21.37 15.61 -10.48
N SER A 875 -20.63 14.63 -9.97
CA SER A 875 -20.10 14.66 -8.61
C SER A 875 -19.11 15.81 -8.45
N CYS A 876 -19.35 16.65 -7.45
CA CYS A 876 -18.58 17.87 -7.23
C CYS A 876 -17.93 17.94 -5.83
N GLY A 877 -18.28 17.01 -4.95
CA GLY A 877 -17.80 16.97 -3.60
C GLY A 877 -18.66 16.03 -2.75
N SER A 878 -18.42 15.99 -1.45
CA SER A 878 -19.10 15.04 -0.57
C SER A 878 -19.18 15.54 0.87
N PHE A 879 -20.13 14.96 1.61
CA PHE A 879 -20.12 14.92 3.08
C PHE A 879 -19.58 13.58 3.50
N GLU A 880 -18.57 13.58 4.35
CA GLU A 880 -17.89 12.37 4.79
C GLU A 880 -17.66 12.39 6.29
N CYS A 881 -17.90 11.29 6.98
CA CYS A 881 -17.55 11.14 8.37
C CYS A 881 -17.59 9.68 8.83
N ARG A 882 -16.80 9.37 9.82
CA ARG A 882 -16.89 8.12 10.56
C ARG A 882 -18.07 8.15 11.55
N SER A 883 -18.17 9.22 12.31
CA SER A 883 -19.29 9.48 13.23
C SER A 883 -19.29 10.96 13.62
N THR A 884 -20.49 11.53 13.80
CA THR A 884 -20.66 12.84 14.43
C THR A 884 -21.17 12.74 15.87
N GLY A 885 -21.26 11.51 16.42
CA GLY A 885 -21.88 11.26 17.71
C GLY A 885 -23.37 11.65 17.75
N GLY A 886 -24.06 11.55 16.62
CA GLY A 886 -25.46 11.93 16.48
C GLY A 886 -25.71 13.45 16.46
N LYS A 887 -24.68 14.28 16.37
CA LYS A 887 -24.81 15.75 16.29
C LYS A 887 -24.67 16.23 14.85
N PHE A 888 -25.48 17.21 14.47
CA PHE A 888 -25.30 17.87 13.21
C PHE A 888 -24.05 18.75 13.22
N MET A 889 -23.16 18.52 12.27
CA MET A 889 -21.96 19.30 12.02
C MET A 889 -22.10 20.05 10.70
N GLN A 890 -21.55 21.26 10.65
CA GLN A 890 -21.51 22.01 9.40
C GLN A 890 -20.25 21.69 8.62
N SER A 891 -20.38 21.51 7.31
CA SER A 891 -19.25 21.36 6.40
C SER A 891 -19.52 22.02 5.05
N ASN A 892 -18.40 22.37 4.39
CA ASN A 892 -18.39 22.78 2.99
C ASN A 892 -18.10 21.54 2.13
N ALA A 893 -19.13 21.00 1.49
CA ALA A 893 -19.04 19.73 0.76
C ALA A 893 -18.44 19.87 -0.63
N ALA A 894 -18.57 21.04 -1.26
CA ALA A 894 -18.03 21.27 -2.60
C ALA A 894 -17.58 22.71 -2.79
N GLN A 895 -16.53 22.88 -3.57
CA GLN A 895 -16.04 24.17 -4.03
C GLN A 895 -15.84 24.09 -5.55
N LEU A 896 -16.52 24.94 -6.30
CA LEU A 896 -16.57 24.81 -7.76
C LEU A 896 -16.78 26.15 -8.46
N TRP A 897 -16.40 26.21 -9.72
CA TRP A 897 -16.72 27.32 -10.62
C TRP A 897 -18.03 27.04 -11.35
N LEU A 898 -18.97 28.02 -11.32
CA LEU A 898 -20.21 27.97 -12.06
C LEU A 898 -20.29 29.19 -13.00
N ASP A 899 -20.80 28.99 -14.23
CA ASP A 899 -21.19 30.05 -15.10
C ASP A 899 -22.56 30.62 -14.66
N GLU A 900 -22.96 31.78 -15.18
CA GLU A 900 -24.31 32.32 -14.95
C GLU A 900 -25.39 31.38 -15.52
N GLY A 901 -26.41 31.07 -14.71
CA GLY A 901 -27.52 30.21 -15.13
C GLY A 901 -28.13 29.39 -14.01
N VAL A 902 -28.91 28.38 -14.37
CA VAL A 902 -29.59 27.49 -13.42
C VAL A 902 -28.96 26.11 -13.42
N TYR A 903 -28.83 25.53 -12.24
CA TYR A 903 -28.22 24.24 -12.01
C TYR A 903 -29.11 23.33 -11.17
N SER A 904 -28.98 22.01 -11.35
CA SER A 904 -29.56 21.04 -10.44
C SER A 904 -28.55 20.66 -9.34
N LEU A 905 -29.09 20.43 -8.14
CA LEU A 905 -28.34 19.92 -6.98
C LEU A 905 -29.04 18.67 -6.48
N ALA A 906 -28.30 17.59 -6.34
CA ALA A 906 -28.78 16.32 -5.80
C ALA A 906 -27.77 15.74 -4.81
N LEU A 907 -28.22 14.80 -3.97
CA LEU A 907 -27.37 14.01 -3.09
C LEU A 907 -27.42 12.55 -3.55
N GLU A 908 -26.25 11.90 -3.49
CA GLU A 908 -26.10 10.48 -3.79
C GLU A 908 -25.39 9.83 -2.62
N HIS A 909 -26.06 8.91 -1.93
CA HIS A 909 -25.47 8.16 -0.84
C HIS A 909 -24.71 6.96 -1.41
N THR A 910 -23.39 7.06 -1.49
CA THR A 910 -22.51 5.96 -1.92
C THR A 910 -22.13 5.03 -0.77
N LYS A 911 -22.24 5.54 0.46
CA LYS A 911 -22.11 4.75 1.70
C LYS A 911 -23.14 5.25 2.70
N ALA A 912 -23.93 4.33 3.25
CA ALA A 912 -25.08 4.63 4.10
C ALA A 912 -24.73 5.37 5.40
N GLY A 913 -25.74 6.05 5.96
CA GLY A 913 -25.76 6.53 7.34
C GLY A 913 -25.53 8.02 7.56
N ILE A 914 -25.24 8.82 6.53
CA ILE A 914 -25.20 10.28 6.67
C ILE A 914 -26.58 10.88 6.36
N THR A 915 -27.07 11.70 7.29
CA THR A 915 -28.21 12.60 7.06
C THR A 915 -27.71 14.01 6.79
N VAL A 916 -28.10 14.62 5.68
CA VAL A 916 -27.74 15.99 5.30
C VAL A 916 -28.96 16.88 5.38
N ARG A 917 -28.82 18.11 5.91
CA ARG A 917 -29.90 19.10 5.94
C ARG A 917 -29.36 20.53 5.71
N ASP A 918 -30.28 21.44 5.46
CA ASP A 918 -30.04 22.89 5.47
C ASP A 918 -28.85 23.26 4.56
N MET A 919 -28.87 22.77 3.33
CA MET A 919 -27.85 23.10 2.35
C MET A 919 -27.96 24.56 1.88
N VAL A 920 -26.82 25.11 1.45
CA VAL A 920 -26.72 26.44 0.88
C VAL A 920 -25.62 26.51 -0.16
N VAL A 921 -25.84 27.25 -1.23
CA VAL A 921 -24.80 27.62 -2.19
C VAL A 921 -24.40 29.05 -1.92
N LEU A 922 -23.14 29.32 -1.69
CA LEU A 922 -22.60 30.64 -1.34
C LEU A 922 -21.53 31.05 -2.33
N SER A 923 -21.40 32.35 -2.61
CA SER A 923 -20.23 32.86 -3.35
C SER A 923 -18.94 32.64 -2.55
N ASP A 924 -17.83 32.50 -3.26
CA ASP A 924 -16.52 32.31 -2.64
C ASP A 924 -16.20 33.45 -1.65
N GLY A 925 -15.68 33.07 -0.49
CA GLY A 925 -15.42 33.97 0.63
C GLY A 925 -16.62 34.27 1.55
N ALA A 926 -17.85 33.87 1.18
CA ALA A 926 -18.98 33.96 2.09
C ALA A 926 -18.98 32.73 3.04
N SER A 927 -19.05 32.99 4.35
CA SER A 927 -19.19 31.94 5.37
C SER A 927 -20.66 31.68 5.68
N PRO A 928 -21.07 30.40 5.87
CA PRO A 928 -22.40 30.08 6.39
C PRO A 928 -22.71 30.77 7.73
N VAL A 929 -21.69 30.99 8.54
CA VAL A 929 -21.80 31.72 9.84
C VAL A 929 -22.16 33.18 9.61
N THR A 930 -21.54 33.87 8.64
CA THR A 930 -21.83 35.26 8.30
C THR A 930 -23.15 35.44 7.57
N ALA A 931 -23.69 34.38 6.97
CA ALA A 931 -24.99 34.37 6.33
C ALA A 931 -26.21 34.16 7.29
N GLY A 932 -25.95 34.05 8.59
CA GLY A 932 -27.00 33.86 9.61
C GLY A 932 -27.59 32.45 9.68
N PHE A 933 -26.93 31.46 9.12
CA PHE A 933 -27.38 30.06 9.09
C PHE A 933 -27.24 29.33 10.43
N LEU A 934 -26.49 29.87 11.38
CA LEU A 934 -26.19 29.25 12.67
C LEU A 934 -27.05 29.78 13.82
N SER A 935 -28.18 30.48 13.59
CA SER A 935 -29.11 30.90 14.63
C SER A 935 -30.17 29.85 14.92
#